data_e57a371140e76dd7e9c3d53d9fa24270
#
_entry.id   e57a371140e76dd7e9c3d53d9fa24270
#
_cell.length_a   1.000
_cell.length_b   1.000
_cell.length_c   1.000
_cell.angle_alpha   90.00
_cell.angle_beta   90.00
_cell.angle_gamma   90.00
#
_symmetry.space_group_name_H-M   'P 1'
#
loop_
_entity.id
_entity.type
_entity.pdbx_description
1 polymer ?
#
loop_
_entity_poly.entity_id
_entity_poly.type
_entity_poly.pdbx_seq_one_letter_code
_entity_poly.pdbx_strand_id
1 'polypeptide(L)'
;MIQTVVKRDGRIVGFNEQKIMAAIRKAMLHTDKGEDERLLYQITDRIAQRGEGQMTVEQIQDSVEMELMKSSRKDVAQKYIAYRNQRSIARKAKTRDVFLDIVNIKNNDVTRENANMNADTPAGMMMKFASETTKPFVDDYLLSEDSRDAVEHNYLHIHDKDYYPTKSLTCVQHPLDNILNCGFIAGHGASRPAKRIETASVLACISMECAQNEMHGGQAIPAFDFYLAPYVRLSYIEELKALEELSGESYKDLYDEPLMDYIKKPLDGLTGKERAQQHAINKTVGRVHQSMEAFIHNMNTIHSRGGNQVVFSSINYGTDTSAEGRCIMREILLSTYEGVGNGETAIFPIQIWKKKRGVNYLPEDRNFDLYQLACKVTARRFFPNFLNLDATFNQDADWRADDPKRYIHEVATMGCRTRVFENRFGQKTSIGRGNLSFSTINIVKLAIECMGIEDKQERIDQFFAKLDHMLEVTAKQLDDRFQFQKTAFVKQFPLLMRSLWIGADKLSPNDTIEEVINQGTLGIGFIGLAECLVALVGKHHGESEEAQELGLKIVNYMRDRVNDFCERYHHNYSVLATPAEGLSGKFTKKDRKQFGVIPGVTDRDYYTNSNHVPVYYKCSARHKAEVEAPYHEITRGGHIFYVEIDGDATHNPQVIMSVVDMMDQLNMGYGSVNHNRNRCMDCGYENADDKLEVCPKCGSTHIDKLQRITGYLVGTTDRWNSGKLAELNDRVTHVDHGMQDMFGE
;
A
#
# COMPACT_ATOMS: atom_id res chain seq x y z
N MET A 1 32.34 -4.88 -37.15
CA MET A 1 31.58 -5.87 -36.34
C MET A 1 30.89 -5.15 -35.23
N ILE A 2 29.60 -5.36 -35.03
CA ILE A 2 28.82 -4.72 -33.98
C ILE A 2 29.30 -5.26 -32.63
N GLN A 3 29.66 -4.40 -31.69
CA GLN A 3 30.02 -4.74 -30.31
C GLN A 3 28.92 -4.40 -29.32
N THR A 4 28.24 -3.28 -29.54
CA THR A 4 27.23 -2.78 -28.65
C THR A 4 25.99 -2.30 -29.39
N VAL A 5 24.86 -2.35 -28.70
CA VAL A 5 23.54 -1.91 -29.20
C VAL A 5 23.02 -0.82 -28.32
N VAL A 6 22.69 0.34 -28.91
CA VAL A 6 21.95 1.38 -28.23
C VAL A 6 20.48 0.98 -28.26
N LYS A 7 19.94 0.67 -27.12
CA LYS A 7 18.51 0.41 -26.93
C LYS A 7 17.70 1.69 -27.18
N ARG A 8 16.40 1.56 -27.42
CA ARG A 8 15.48 2.70 -27.63
C ARG A 8 15.40 3.67 -26.44
N ASP A 9 15.76 3.19 -25.25
CA ASP A 9 15.87 3.98 -24.01
C ASP A 9 17.25 4.62 -23.80
N GLY A 10 18.14 4.54 -24.77
CA GLY A 10 19.50 5.07 -24.73
C GLY A 10 20.52 4.17 -24.02
N ARG A 11 20.13 3.07 -23.37
CA ARG A 11 21.07 2.14 -22.75
C ARG A 11 21.93 1.44 -23.79
N ILE A 12 23.22 1.31 -23.49
CA ILE A 12 24.17 0.57 -24.31
C ILE A 12 24.32 -0.82 -23.72
N VAL A 13 24.04 -1.84 -24.51
CA VAL A 13 24.17 -3.25 -24.11
C VAL A 13 25.06 -4.00 -25.09
N GLY A 14 25.64 -5.11 -24.67
CA GLY A 14 26.40 -5.99 -25.59
C GLY A 14 25.50 -6.51 -26.72
N PHE A 15 26.09 -6.60 -27.91
CA PHE A 15 25.39 -7.17 -29.07
C PHE A 15 25.15 -8.67 -28.87
N ASN A 16 23.92 -9.11 -29.16
CA ASN A 16 23.52 -10.52 -29.05
C ASN A 16 22.84 -10.96 -30.37
N GLU A 17 23.57 -11.76 -31.14
CA GLU A 17 23.12 -12.30 -32.42
C GLU A 17 21.89 -13.20 -32.32
N GLN A 18 21.74 -13.93 -31.21
CA GLN A 18 20.62 -14.85 -31.02
C GLN A 18 19.25 -14.13 -31.04
N LYS A 19 19.21 -12.84 -30.64
CA LYS A 19 17.99 -12.05 -30.73
C LYS A 19 17.56 -11.74 -32.17
N ILE A 20 18.51 -11.54 -33.06
CA ILE A 20 18.23 -11.36 -34.49
C ILE A 20 17.76 -12.70 -35.07
N MET A 21 18.46 -13.79 -34.73
CA MET A 21 18.09 -15.13 -35.17
C MET A 21 16.68 -15.51 -34.75
N ALA A 22 16.32 -15.29 -33.48
CA ALA A 22 15.00 -15.58 -32.95
C ALA A 22 13.89 -14.78 -33.68
N ALA A 23 14.14 -13.50 -33.97
CA ALA A 23 13.17 -12.64 -34.66
C ALA A 23 12.95 -13.10 -36.12
N ILE A 24 14.01 -13.46 -36.84
CA ILE A 24 13.92 -13.97 -38.22
C ILE A 24 13.27 -15.36 -38.25
N ARG A 25 13.68 -16.28 -37.34
CA ARG A 25 13.10 -17.61 -37.19
C ARG A 25 11.60 -17.53 -36.96
N LYS A 26 11.14 -16.66 -36.06
CA LYS A 26 9.73 -16.43 -35.82
C LYS A 26 8.97 -15.99 -37.09
N ALA A 27 9.57 -15.15 -37.93
CA ALA A 27 8.97 -14.76 -39.20
C ALA A 27 8.93 -15.94 -40.21
N MET A 28 9.96 -16.80 -40.24
CA MET A 28 10.03 -17.99 -41.08
C MET A 28 8.95 -19.04 -40.74
N LEU A 29 8.68 -19.25 -39.46
CA LEU A 29 7.65 -20.17 -38.96
C LEU A 29 6.21 -19.79 -39.41
N HIS A 30 6.00 -18.53 -39.79
CA HIS A 30 4.72 -18.04 -40.32
C HIS A 30 4.66 -18.03 -41.84
N THR A 31 5.54 -18.78 -42.51
CA THR A 31 5.55 -18.95 -43.96
C THR A 31 5.38 -20.42 -44.36
N ASP A 32 4.81 -20.67 -45.54
CA ASP A 32 4.57 -22.05 -46.00
C ASP A 32 5.84 -22.86 -46.29
N LYS A 33 6.98 -22.19 -46.42
CA LYS A 33 8.28 -22.81 -46.71
C LYS A 33 9.07 -23.16 -45.45
N GLY A 34 8.56 -22.82 -44.26
CA GLY A 34 9.19 -23.13 -42.99
C GLY A 34 10.57 -22.46 -42.77
N GLU A 35 11.33 -23.06 -41.86
CA GLU A 35 12.66 -22.53 -41.46
C GLU A 35 13.74 -22.83 -42.51
N ASP A 36 14.68 -21.88 -42.69
CA ASP A 36 15.89 -22.00 -43.47
C ASP A 36 17.09 -21.57 -42.59
N GLU A 37 17.63 -22.51 -41.88
CA GLU A 37 18.76 -22.32 -40.96
C GLU A 37 19.97 -21.67 -41.66
N ARG A 38 20.26 -22.07 -42.90
CA ARG A 38 21.41 -21.54 -43.64
C ARG A 38 21.25 -20.07 -43.94
N LEU A 39 20.06 -19.67 -44.37
CA LEU A 39 19.73 -18.26 -44.63
C LEU A 39 19.71 -17.44 -43.35
N LEU A 40 19.19 -18.03 -42.27
CA LEU A 40 19.15 -17.41 -40.94
C LEU A 40 20.57 -17.01 -40.47
N TYR A 41 21.50 -17.96 -40.51
CA TYR A 41 22.89 -17.68 -40.14
C TYR A 41 23.56 -16.68 -41.07
N GLN A 42 23.36 -16.80 -42.40
CA GLN A 42 23.94 -15.87 -43.36
C GLN A 42 23.49 -14.42 -43.17
N ILE A 43 22.19 -14.19 -42.89
CA ILE A 43 21.70 -12.84 -42.67
C ILE A 43 22.24 -12.31 -41.32
N THR A 44 22.21 -13.10 -40.27
CA THR A 44 22.68 -12.68 -38.95
C THR A 44 24.14 -12.30 -38.97
N ASP A 45 25.00 -13.13 -39.60
CA ASP A 45 26.43 -12.88 -39.75
C ASP A 45 26.73 -11.61 -40.55
N ARG A 46 26.03 -11.39 -41.68
CA ARG A 46 26.16 -10.17 -42.47
C ARG A 46 25.83 -8.91 -41.69
N ILE A 47 24.80 -8.98 -40.84
CA ILE A 47 24.41 -7.85 -40.00
C ILE A 47 25.45 -7.62 -38.91
N ALA A 48 25.94 -8.69 -38.26
CA ALA A 48 26.96 -8.60 -37.23
C ALA A 48 28.28 -8.01 -37.73
N GLN A 49 28.66 -8.36 -38.97
CA GLN A 49 29.89 -7.87 -39.58
C GLN A 49 29.82 -6.45 -40.15
N ARG A 50 28.63 -5.98 -40.52
CA ARG A 50 28.41 -4.71 -41.25
C ARG A 50 28.49 -3.46 -40.38
N GLY A 51 28.37 -3.60 -39.06
CA GLY A 51 28.26 -2.47 -38.13
C GLY A 51 29.58 -1.87 -37.70
N GLU A 52 29.63 -0.54 -37.58
CA GLU A 52 30.75 0.21 -37.01
C GLU A 52 30.63 0.25 -35.47
N GLY A 53 31.08 -0.84 -34.80
CA GLY A 53 31.19 -0.89 -33.34
C GLY A 53 29.84 -0.78 -32.55
N GLN A 54 29.05 0.24 -32.85
CA GLN A 54 27.78 0.50 -32.14
C GLN A 54 26.64 0.77 -33.14
N MET A 55 25.49 0.13 -32.92
CA MET A 55 24.24 0.36 -33.70
C MET A 55 23.03 0.51 -32.81
N THR A 56 22.02 1.26 -33.27
CA THR A 56 20.72 1.30 -32.60
C THR A 56 19.86 0.07 -32.93
N VAL A 57 18.89 -0.26 -32.09
CA VAL A 57 17.93 -1.34 -32.39
C VAL A 57 17.20 -1.10 -33.72
N GLU A 58 16.85 0.14 -34.02
CA GLU A 58 16.17 0.47 -35.29
C GLU A 58 17.07 0.23 -36.51
N GLN A 59 18.33 0.64 -36.44
CA GLN A 59 19.30 0.38 -37.51
C GLN A 59 19.52 -1.11 -37.74
N ILE A 60 19.52 -1.91 -36.67
CA ILE A 60 19.60 -3.37 -36.77
C ILE A 60 18.33 -3.93 -37.46
N GLN A 61 17.15 -3.49 -37.04
CA GLN A 61 15.88 -3.93 -37.65
C GLN A 61 15.79 -3.54 -39.12
N ASP A 62 16.18 -2.34 -39.45
CA ASP A 62 16.23 -1.86 -40.88
C ASP A 62 17.23 -2.72 -41.68
N SER A 63 18.35 -3.10 -41.07
CA SER A 63 19.33 -4.00 -41.68
C SER A 63 18.77 -5.40 -41.91
N VAL A 64 18.00 -5.94 -40.94
CA VAL A 64 17.30 -7.23 -41.10
C VAL A 64 16.29 -7.19 -42.23
N GLU A 65 15.47 -6.14 -42.30
CA GLU A 65 14.49 -5.95 -43.36
C GLU A 65 15.18 -5.90 -44.74
N MET A 66 16.26 -5.13 -44.84
CA MET A 66 17.04 -4.98 -46.08
C MET A 66 17.65 -6.30 -46.53
N GLU A 67 18.26 -7.05 -45.64
CA GLU A 67 18.89 -8.33 -46.00
C GLU A 67 17.85 -9.41 -46.33
N LEU A 68 16.71 -9.45 -45.63
CA LEU A 68 15.57 -10.29 -45.99
C LEU A 68 14.98 -9.95 -47.34
N MET A 69 14.85 -8.66 -47.65
CA MET A 69 14.36 -8.19 -48.96
C MET A 69 15.35 -8.50 -50.12
N LYS A 70 16.66 -8.58 -49.83
CA LYS A 70 17.67 -9.01 -50.85
C LYS A 70 17.69 -10.54 -51.01
N SER A 71 17.24 -11.30 -50.04
CA SER A 71 17.25 -12.76 -50.09
C SER A 71 16.22 -13.35 -51.05
N SER A 72 16.31 -14.63 -51.34
CA SER A 72 15.29 -15.37 -52.11
C SER A 72 13.96 -15.56 -51.35
N ARG A 73 13.95 -15.37 -50.04
CA ARG A 73 12.82 -15.57 -49.13
C ARG A 73 12.06 -14.25 -48.91
N LYS A 74 11.46 -13.73 -49.99
CA LYS A 74 10.61 -12.54 -49.94
C LYS A 74 9.38 -12.69 -49.08
N ASP A 75 8.90 -13.94 -48.95
CA ASP A 75 7.81 -14.35 -48.05
C ASP A 75 8.16 -14.05 -46.59
N VAL A 76 9.38 -14.35 -46.12
CA VAL A 76 9.86 -14.03 -44.79
C VAL A 76 10.00 -12.52 -44.60
N ALA A 77 10.56 -11.81 -45.56
CA ALA A 77 10.65 -10.35 -45.50
C ALA A 77 9.27 -9.70 -45.32
N GLN A 78 8.28 -10.15 -46.12
CA GLN A 78 6.89 -9.67 -46.01
C GLN A 78 6.27 -9.92 -44.61
N LYS A 79 6.47 -11.12 -44.06
CA LYS A 79 5.97 -11.44 -42.73
C LYS A 79 6.67 -10.63 -41.61
N TYR A 80 7.99 -10.45 -41.71
CA TYR A 80 8.75 -9.65 -40.77
C TYR A 80 8.30 -8.19 -40.74
N ILE A 81 8.20 -7.55 -41.91
CA ILE A 81 7.75 -6.16 -42.07
C ILE A 81 6.29 -5.98 -41.64
N ALA A 82 5.41 -6.93 -42.02
CA ALA A 82 4.01 -6.90 -41.61
C ALA A 82 3.85 -7.03 -40.08
N TYR A 83 4.61 -7.90 -39.48
CA TYR A 83 4.59 -8.06 -38.00
C TYR A 83 5.07 -6.80 -37.27
N ARG A 84 6.17 -6.18 -37.76
CA ARG A 84 6.68 -4.90 -37.22
C ARG A 84 5.64 -3.79 -37.32
N ASN A 85 4.98 -3.66 -38.49
CA ASN A 85 3.93 -2.69 -38.71
C ASN A 85 2.66 -2.96 -37.92
N GLN A 86 2.21 -4.21 -37.86
CA GLN A 86 1.03 -4.59 -37.06
C GLN A 86 1.21 -4.26 -35.57
N ARG A 87 2.39 -4.52 -35.00
CA ARG A 87 2.69 -4.13 -33.61
C ARG A 87 2.66 -2.61 -33.40
N SER A 88 3.14 -1.83 -34.37
CA SER A 88 3.10 -0.38 -34.31
C SER A 88 1.66 0.16 -34.41
N ILE A 89 0.86 -0.40 -35.34
CA ILE A 89 -0.55 -0.02 -35.53
C ILE A 89 -1.40 -0.44 -34.34
N ALA A 90 -1.22 -1.68 -33.83
CA ALA A 90 -1.96 -2.19 -32.69
C ALA A 90 -1.72 -1.35 -31.42
N ARG A 91 -0.48 -0.90 -31.20
CA ARG A 91 -0.16 0.02 -30.10
C ARG A 91 -0.87 1.36 -30.23
N LYS A 92 -0.83 1.97 -31.43
CA LYS A 92 -1.49 3.25 -31.69
C LYS A 92 -3.03 3.16 -31.57
N ALA A 93 -3.63 2.07 -32.07
CA ALA A 93 -5.07 1.84 -31.97
C ALA A 93 -5.51 1.65 -30.53
N LYS A 94 -4.81 0.79 -29.76
CA LYS A 94 -5.11 0.54 -28.33
C LYS A 94 -5.02 1.82 -27.49
N THR A 95 -4.01 2.66 -27.73
CA THR A 95 -3.85 3.93 -27.04
C THR A 95 -4.99 4.89 -27.36
N ARG A 96 -5.41 4.95 -28.63
CA ARG A 96 -6.54 5.78 -29.07
C ARG A 96 -7.85 5.37 -28.39
N ASP A 97 -8.14 4.07 -28.36
CA ASP A 97 -9.39 3.57 -27.77
C ASP A 97 -9.44 3.85 -26.26
N VAL A 98 -8.34 3.62 -25.53
CA VAL A 98 -8.23 3.98 -24.11
C VAL A 98 -8.42 5.48 -23.90
N PHE A 99 -7.83 6.33 -24.74
CA PHE A 99 -8.02 7.78 -24.65
C PHE A 99 -9.47 8.20 -24.89
N LEU A 100 -10.16 7.59 -25.86
CA LEU A 100 -11.58 7.83 -26.10
C LEU A 100 -12.46 7.40 -24.92
N ASP A 101 -12.12 6.31 -24.26
CA ASP A 101 -12.82 5.87 -23.04
C ASP A 101 -12.63 6.84 -21.88
N ILE A 102 -11.43 7.40 -21.72
CA ILE A 102 -11.17 8.44 -20.70
C ILE A 102 -11.94 9.73 -21.02
N VAL A 103 -11.85 10.22 -22.28
CA VAL A 103 -12.54 11.46 -22.71
C VAL A 103 -14.06 11.35 -22.57
N ASN A 104 -14.61 10.19 -22.86
CA ASN A 104 -16.07 9.96 -22.77
C ASN A 104 -16.55 9.64 -21.36
N ILE A 105 -15.67 9.66 -20.35
CA ILE A 105 -15.98 9.34 -18.96
C ILE A 105 -16.74 8.02 -18.85
N LYS A 106 -16.32 7.02 -19.62
CA LYS A 106 -16.93 5.70 -19.53
C LYS A 106 -16.59 5.04 -18.20
N ASN A 107 -17.62 4.62 -17.52
CA ASN A 107 -17.54 3.88 -16.28
C ASN A 107 -16.99 2.48 -16.53
N ASN A 108 -15.69 2.34 -16.65
CA ASN A 108 -15.03 1.05 -16.85
C ASN A 108 -13.94 0.81 -15.81
N ASP A 109 -13.52 -0.44 -15.68
CA ASP A 109 -12.48 -0.85 -14.71
C ASP A 109 -11.14 -0.10 -14.90
N VAL A 110 -10.86 0.39 -16.11
CA VAL A 110 -9.63 1.16 -16.40
C VAL A 110 -9.62 2.50 -15.69
N THR A 111 -10.77 3.21 -15.64
CA THR A 111 -10.89 4.50 -14.95
C THR A 111 -10.95 4.36 -13.43
N ARG A 112 -11.31 3.17 -12.93
CA ARG A 112 -11.49 2.84 -11.52
C ARG A 112 -10.42 1.90 -10.94
N GLU A 113 -9.28 1.78 -11.59
CA GLU A 113 -8.16 0.94 -11.15
C GLU A 113 -7.61 1.38 -9.79
N ASN A 114 -7.65 2.67 -9.51
CA ASN A 114 -7.29 3.27 -8.21
C ASN A 114 -8.47 4.10 -7.67
N ALA A 115 -9.12 3.61 -6.62
CA ALA A 115 -10.30 4.23 -6.04
C ALA A 115 -10.03 5.61 -5.37
N ASN A 116 -8.77 5.92 -5.04
CA ASN A 116 -8.38 7.21 -4.44
C ASN A 116 -8.17 8.31 -5.49
N MET A 117 -8.08 7.94 -6.76
CA MET A 117 -7.84 8.88 -7.84
C MET A 117 -9.17 9.31 -8.47
N ASN A 118 -9.40 10.62 -8.55
CA ASN A 118 -10.56 11.15 -9.29
C ASN A 118 -10.20 11.31 -10.77
N ALA A 119 -10.37 10.24 -11.56
CA ALA A 119 -10.05 10.22 -12.98
C ALA A 119 -11.00 11.05 -13.84
N ASP A 120 -12.13 11.53 -13.31
CA ASP A 120 -13.15 12.28 -14.05
C ASP A 120 -12.86 13.79 -14.09
N THR A 121 -11.95 14.27 -13.22
CA THR A 121 -11.51 15.68 -13.28
C THR A 121 -10.52 15.93 -14.41
N PRO A 122 -10.37 17.18 -14.90
CA PRO A 122 -9.36 17.49 -15.93
C PRO A 122 -7.94 17.07 -15.56
N ALA A 123 -7.51 17.31 -14.32
CA ALA A 123 -6.21 16.87 -13.81
C ALA A 123 -6.10 15.33 -13.76
N GLY A 124 -7.18 14.65 -13.35
CA GLY A 124 -7.27 13.20 -13.34
C GLY A 124 -7.18 12.57 -14.71
N MET A 125 -7.86 13.13 -15.69
CA MET A 125 -7.74 12.71 -17.09
C MET A 125 -6.31 12.83 -17.60
N MET A 126 -5.63 13.95 -17.33
CA MET A 126 -4.23 14.16 -17.72
C MET A 126 -3.30 13.11 -17.08
N MET A 127 -3.48 12.83 -15.78
CA MET A 127 -2.73 11.78 -15.08
C MET A 127 -3.01 10.39 -15.68
N LYS A 128 -4.26 10.11 -16.03
CA LYS A 128 -4.66 8.85 -16.67
C LYS A 128 -4.07 8.69 -18.07
N PHE A 129 -4.05 9.75 -18.88
CA PHE A 129 -3.36 9.76 -20.17
C PHE A 129 -1.87 9.45 -20.00
N ALA A 130 -1.20 10.09 -19.05
CA ALA A 130 0.21 9.82 -18.74
C ALA A 130 0.42 8.34 -18.35
N SER A 131 -0.37 7.82 -17.43
CA SER A 131 -0.32 6.43 -16.97
C SER A 131 -0.46 5.44 -18.13
N GLU A 132 -1.51 5.58 -18.96
CA GLU A 132 -1.78 4.66 -20.07
C GLU A 132 -0.75 4.75 -21.22
N THR A 133 -0.05 5.87 -21.32
CA THR A 133 1.06 6.02 -22.28
C THR A 133 2.35 5.40 -21.75
N THR A 134 2.57 5.50 -20.45
CA THR A 134 3.81 5.05 -19.81
C THR A 134 3.89 3.53 -19.66
N LYS A 135 2.76 2.87 -19.36
CA LYS A 135 2.72 1.39 -19.16
C LYS A 135 3.28 0.62 -20.36
N PRO A 136 2.87 0.88 -21.64
CA PRO A 136 3.47 0.23 -22.80
C PRO A 136 4.96 0.54 -22.99
N PHE A 137 5.40 1.76 -22.64
CA PHE A 137 6.81 2.12 -22.69
C PHE A 137 7.64 1.25 -21.75
N VAL A 138 7.17 1.01 -20.54
CA VAL A 138 7.83 0.13 -19.58
C VAL A 138 7.92 -1.29 -20.12
N ASP A 139 6.81 -1.83 -20.63
CA ASP A 139 6.76 -3.19 -21.19
C ASP A 139 7.73 -3.37 -22.37
N ASP A 140 7.83 -2.38 -23.23
CA ASP A 140 8.65 -2.46 -24.45
C ASP A 140 10.14 -2.16 -24.20
N TYR A 141 10.48 -1.31 -23.21
CA TYR A 141 11.83 -0.75 -23.11
C TYR A 141 12.55 -0.98 -21.77
N LEU A 142 11.81 -1.15 -20.68
CA LEU A 142 12.42 -1.26 -19.35
C LEU A 142 12.42 -2.70 -18.80
N LEU A 143 11.44 -3.52 -19.17
CA LEU A 143 11.37 -4.91 -18.69
C LEU A 143 12.33 -5.81 -19.46
N SER A 144 12.94 -6.77 -18.75
CA SER A 144 13.61 -7.92 -19.35
C SER A 144 12.61 -8.77 -20.14
N GLU A 145 13.09 -9.64 -21.02
CA GLU A 145 12.23 -10.51 -21.82
C GLU A 145 11.37 -11.43 -20.94
N ASP A 146 11.99 -12.06 -19.93
CA ASP A 146 11.32 -12.97 -19.01
C ASP A 146 10.25 -12.24 -18.18
N SER A 147 10.56 -11.04 -17.68
CA SER A 147 9.60 -10.22 -16.91
C SER A 147 8.43 -9.76 -17.77
N ARG A 148 8.68 -9.39 -19.02
CA ARG A 148 7.63 -8.98 -19.96
C ARG A 148 6.74 -10.17 -20.32
N ASP A 149 7.34 -11.34 -20.60
CA ASP A 149 6.59 -12.57 -20.89
C ASP A 149 5.69 -12.95 -19.71
N ALA A 150 6.23 -12.91 -18.49
CA ALA A 150 5.47 -13.18 -17.27
C ALA A 150 4.28 -12.21 -17.08
N VAL A 151 4.44 -10.93 -17.40
CA VAL A 151 3.35 -9.91 -17.32
C VAL A 151 2.33 -10.11 -18.44
N GLU A 152 2.78 -10.38 -19.68
CA GLU A 152 1.91 -10.57 -20.85
C GLU A 152 1.03 -11.82 -20.65
N HIS A 153 1.61 -12.91 -20.13
CA HIS A 153 0.92 -14.18 -19.88
C HIS A 153 0.23 -14.28 -18.52
N ASN A 154 0.06 -13.17 -17.79
CA ASN A 154 -0.71 -13.13 -16.54
C ASN A 154 -0.11 -13.90 -15.35
N TYR A 155 1.19 -14.18 -15.35
CA TYR A 155 1.89 -14.78 -14.21
C TYR A 155 2.31 -13.76 -13.16
N LEU A 156 2.64 -12.53 -13.62
CA LEU A 156 3.20 -11.48 -12.79
C LEU A 156 2.46 -10.16 -13.00
N HIS A 157 2.22 -9.43 -11.91
CA HIS A 157 1.78 -8.04 -11.94
C HIS A 157 2.81 -7.14 -11.27
N ILE A 158 3.31 -6.15 -12.01
CA ILE A 158 4.19 -5.11 -11.50
C ILE A 158 3.33 -3.94 -11.07
N HIS A 159 3.32 -3.64 -9.78
CA HIS A 159 2.53 -2.53 -9.23
C HIS A 159 3.14 -1.18 -9.62
N ASP A 160 2.27 -0.19 -9.80
CA ASP A 160 2.64 1.19 -10.16
C ASP A 160 3.64 1.22 -11.33
N LYS A 161 3.35 0.42 -12.37
CA LYS A 161 4.21 0.26 -13.54
C LYS A 161 4.37 1.56 -14.33
N ASP A 162 3.38 2.42 -14.30
CA ASP A 162 3.39 3.76 -14.89
C ASP A 162 4.40 4.71 -14.23
N TYR A 163 4.68 4.52 -12.93
CA TYR A 163 5.70 5.29 -12.22
C TYR A 163 7.12 4.75 -12.38
N TYR A 164 7.30 3.56 -12.96
CA TYR A 164 8.62 2.94 -13.13
C TYR A 164 9.67 3.90 -13.77
N PRO A 165 9.36 4.60 -14.90
CA PRO A 165 10.33 5.48 -15.55
C PRO A 165 10.70 6.72 -14.74
N THR A 166 9.87 7.11 -13.77
CA THR A 166 10.13 8.28 -12.92
C THR A 166 11.19 8.03 -11.84
N LYS A 167 11.55 6.75 -11.61
CA LYS A 167 12.45 6.29 -10.55
C LYS A 167 11.93 6.56 -9.13
N SER A 168 10.68 6.98 -8.97
CA SER A 168 10.08 7.25 -7.66
C SER A 168 9.94 5.98 -6.82
N LEU A 169 9.87 6.17 -5.50
CA LEU A 169 9.68 5.11 -4.51
C LEU A 169 8.20 4.95 -4.18
N THR A 170 7.81 3.80 -3.63
CA THR A 170 6.40 3.56 -3.30
C THR A 170 5.97 4.32 -2.06
N CYS A 171 6.64 4.13 -0.92
CA CYS A 171 6.17 4.57 0.39
C CYS A 171 7.28 5.20 1.24
N VAL A 172 6.89 5.99 2.26
CA VAL A 172 7.80 6.46 3.32
C VAL A 172 7.10 6.63 4.66
N GLN A 173 7.84 6.37 5.75
CA GLN A 173 7.49 6.67 7.13
C GLN A 173 8.19 7.97 7.55
N HIS A 174 7.43 9.05 7.75
CA HIS A 174 7.97 10.38 8.02
C HIS A 174 8.64 10.49 9.38
N PRO A 175 9.94 10.86 9.48
CA PRO A 175 10.58 11.30 10.72
C PRO A 175 10.13 12.75 11.03
N LEU A 176 8.89 12.88 11.51
CA LEU A 176 8.23 14.19 11.63
C LEU A 176 8.92 15.11 12.66
N ASP A 177 9.64 14.56 13.64
CA ASP A 177 10.45 15.32 14.59
C ASP A 177 11.48 16.21 13.88
N ASN A 178 12.21 15.70 12.89
CA ASN A 178 13.13 16.50 12.09
C ASN A 178 12.42 17.63 11.36
N ILE A 179 11.28 17.32 10.75
CA ILE A 179 10.45 18.29 10.01
C ILE A 179 10.01 19.43 10.92
N LEU A 180 9.52 19.11 12.11
CA LEU A 180 8.98 20.08 13.05
C LEU A 180 10.06 20.89 13.76
N ASN A 181 11.20 20.29 14.09
CA ASN A 181 12.31 20.95 14.82
C ASN A 181 13.21 21.79 13.94
N CYS A 182 13.43 21.40 12.68
CA CYS A 182 14.37 22.05 11.77
C CYS A 182 13.68 22.86 10.66
N GLY A 183 12.39 22.60 10.41
CA GLY A 183 11.77 22.99 9.16
C GLY A 183 12.27 22.13 8.00
N PHE A 184 11.81 22.42 6.78
CA PHE A 184 12.18 21.66 5.58
C PHE A 184 12.11 22.51 4.31
N ILE A 185 12.70 22.00 3.24
CA ILE A 185 12.65 22.61 1.90
C ILE A 185 11.95 21.60 0.97
N ALA A 186 10.91 22.07 0.27
CA ALA A 186 10.15 21.29 -0.69
C ALA A 186 10.22 21.88 -2.11
N GLY A 187 11.44 22.24 -2.56
CA GLY A 187 11.67 22.77 -3.90
C GLY A 187 11.67 24.32 -3.98
N HIS A 188 10.54 24.97 -3.81
CA HIS A 188 10.42 26.43 -4.04
C HIS A 188 10.48 27.29 -2.79
N GLY A 189 10.42 26.72 -1.62
CA GLY A 189 10.42 27.45 -0.37
C GLY A 189 10.90 26.60 0.79
N ALA A 190 11.16 27.28 1.93
CA ALA A 190 11.54 26.65 3.19
C ALA A 190 10.51 26.96 4.26
N SER A 191 10.10 25.95 5.01
CA SER A 191 9.34 26.13 6.24
C SER A 191 10.26 26.46 7.41
N ARG A 192 9.72 27.15 8.41
CA ARG A 192 10.40 27.38 9.69
C ARG A 192 10.02 26.27 10.68
N PRO A 193 10.84 26.04 11.73
CA PRO A 193 10.45 25.18 12.84
C PRO A 193 9.10 25.54 13.45
N ALA A 194 8.35 24.54 13.89
CA ALA A 194 7.11 24.74 14.61
C ALA A 194 7.36 25.33 16.01
N LYS A 195 6.44 26.14 16.50
CA LYS A 195 6.49 26.71 17.86
C LYS A 195 5.21 26.49 18.66
N ARG A 196 4.16 25.99 18.00
CA ARG A 196 2.81 25.81 18.54
C ARG A 196 2.19 24.56 17.93
N ILE A 197 1.17 24.04 18.59
CA ILE A 197 0.46 22.85 18.09
C ILE A 197 -0.19 23.08 16.72
N GLU A 198 -0.76 24.26 16.46
CA GLU A 198 -1.38 24.59 15.18
C GLU A 198 -0.36 24.54 14.03
N THR A 199 0.82 25.16 14.26
CA THR A 199 1.89 25.17 13.27
C THR A 199 2.45 23.77 13.06
N ALA A 200 2.63 22.98 14.12
CA ALA A 200 3.10 21.60 14.04
C ALA A 200 2.14 20.73 13.22
N SER A 201 0.85 20.83 13.48
CA SER A 201 -0.20 20.12 12.76
C SER A 201 -0.22 20.48 11.27
N VAL A 202 -0.15 21.78 10.94
CA VAL A 202 -0.12 22.24 9.54
C VAL A 202 1.17 21.80 8.82
N LEU A 203 2.34 21.85 9.47
CA LEU A 203 3.59 21.38 8.87
C LEU A 203 3.58 19.87 8.63
N ALA A 204 2.90 19.08 9.47
CA ALA A 204 2.67 17.66 9.21
C ALA A 204 1.86 17.43 7.94
N CYS A 205 0.76 18.18 7.73
CA CYS A 205 -0.02 18.14 6.49
C CYS A 205 0.84 18.50 5.27
N ILE A 206 1.51 19.65 5.31
CA ILE A 206 2.34 20.15 4.20
C ILE A 206 3.45 19.15 3.85
N SER A 207 4.10 18.54 4.85
CA SER A 207 5.12 17.52 4.61
C SER A 207 4.57 16.34 3.80
N MET A 208 3.41 15.82 4.17
CA MET A 208 2.76 14.70 3.48
C MET A 208 2.29 15.10 2.07
N GLU A 209 1.71 16.29 1.91
CA GLU A 209 1.24 16.80 0.63
C GLU A 209 2.39 17.05 -0.35
N CYS A 210 3.51 17.59 0.12
CA CYS A 210 4.70 17.79 -0.70
C CYS A 210 5.33 16.45 -1.10
N ALA A 211 5.51 15.53 -0.15
CA ALA A 211 6.13 14.24 -0.41
C ALA A 211 5.32 13.38 -1.40
N GLN A 212 3.98 13.56 -1.47
CA GLN A 212 3.15 12.84 -2.43
C GLN A 212 3.54 13.12 -3.89
N ASN A 213 4.16 14.26 -4.18
CA ASN A 213 4.63 14.60 -5.53
C ASN A 213 5.94 13.89 -5.88
N GLU A 214 6.65 13.32 -4.89
CA GLU A 214 7.95 12.69 -5.04
C GLU A 214 7.90 11.15 -4.97
N MET A 215 6.74 10.59 -4.61
CA MET A 215 6.49 9.15 -4.48
C MET A 215 5.14 8.76 -5.05
N HIS A 216 4.86 7.47 -5.17
CA HIS A 216 3.63 7.02 -5.83
C HIS A 216 2.66 6.22 -4.94
N GLY A 217 3.06 5.80 -3.75
CA GLY A 217 2.21 5.03 -2.82
C GLY A 217 1.82 5.79 -1.56
N GLY A 218 1.61 5.06 -0.48
CA GLY A 218 1.17 5.59 0.80
C GLY A 218 2.27 6.21 1.62
N GLN A 219 1.88 7.05 2.56
CA GLN A 219 2.76 7.72 3.52
C GLN A 219 2.24 7.51 4.93
N ALA A 220 3.14 7.47 5.92
CA ALA A 220 2.72 7.37 7.31
C ALA A 220 3.56 8.23 8.23
N ILE A 221 2.96 8.65 9.34
CA ILE A 221 3.66 9.19 10.50
C ILE A 221 3.72 8.08 11.54
N PRO A 222 4.92 7.56 11.88
CA PRO A 222 5.06 6.35 12.71
C PRO A 222 4.85 6.54 14.21
N ALA A 223 4.87 7.80 14.70
CA ALA A 223 4.76 8.15 16.13
C ALA A 223 4.10 9.53 16.30
N PHE A 224 2.87 9.65 15.82
CA PHE A 224 2.14 10.93 15.74
C PHE A 224 1.97 11.62 17.10
N ASP A 225 1.66 10.83 18.13
CA ASP A 225 1.53 11.26 19.53
C ASP A 225 2.85 11.85 20.07
N PHE A 226 3.96 11.12 19.93
CA PHE A 226 5.28 11.58 20.38
C PHE A 226 5.75 12.84 19.65
N TYR A 227 5.57 12.89 18.35
CA TYR A 227 6.06 14.00 17.54
C TYR A 227 5.34 15.33 17.80
N LEU A 228 4.05 15.27 18.13
CA LEU A 228 3.26 16.46 18.41
C LEU A 228 3.24 16.85 19.90
N ALA A 229 3.55 15.94 20.80
CA ALA A 229 3.55 16.19 22.25
C ALA A 229 4.34 17.44 22.69
N PRO A 230 5.57 17.70 22.23
CA PRO A 230 6.32 18.91 22.62
C PRO A 230 5.57 20.22 22.32
N TYR A 231 4.78 20.25 21.25
CA TYR A 231 4.07 21.45 20.81
C TYR A 231 2.80 21.71 21.63
N VAL A 232 2.25 20.71 22.29
CA VAL A 232 1.20 20.87 23.31
C VAL A 232 1.78 21.63 24.50
N ARG A 233 2.96 21.21 25.00
CA ARG A 233 3.66 21.92 26.10
C ARG A 233 4.01 23.36 25.73
N LEU A 234 4.54 23.59 24.55
CA LEU A 234 4.87 24.94 24.08
C LEU A 234 3.63 25.85 24.00
N SER A 235 2.50 25.31 23.55
CA SER A 235 1.24 26.04 23.49
C SER A 235 0.68 26.34 24.88
N TYR A 236 0.83 25.41 25.84
CA TYR A 236 0.46 25.63 27.24
C TYR A 236 1.29 26.73 27.89
N ILE A 237 2.60 26.74 27.68
CA ILE A 237 3.48 27.80 28.19
C ILE A 237 3.12 29.15 27.57
N GLU A 238 2.72 29.18 26.30
CA GLU A 238 2.26 30.42 25.65
C GLU A 238 1.01 30.99 26.32
N GLU A 239 0.03 30.12 26.67
CA GLU A 239 -1.19 30.53 27.39
C GLU A 239 -0.84 31.08 28.80
N LEU A 240 0.11 30.45 29.51
CA LEU A 240 0.58 30.98 30.80
C LEU A 240 1.24 32.34 30.65
N LYS A 241 2.09 32.54 29.64
CA LYS A 241 2.72 33.87 29.35
C LYS A 241 1.69 34.95 29.04
N ALA A 242 0.64 34.60 28.27
CA ALA A 242 -0.44 35.54 28.01
C ALA A 242 -1.19 35.94 29.31
N LEU A 243 -1.34 35.01 30.25
CA LEU A 243 -1.92 35.30 31.56
C LEU A 243 -0.98 36.15 32.41
N GLU A 244 0.34 35.92 32.37
CA GLU A 244 1.35 36.80 33.05
C GLU A 244 1.26 38.25 32.56
N GLU A 245 1.17 38.45 31.23
CA GLU A 245 1.03 39.77 30.63
C GLU A 245 -0.26 40.48 31.07
N LEU A 246 -1.35 39.76 31.24
CA LEU A 246 -2.67 40.28 31.61
C LEU A 246 -2.78 40.57 33.12
N SER A 247 -2.26 39.68 33.97
CA SER A 247 -2.39 39.76 35.42
C SER A 247 -1.28 40.51 36.12
N GLY A 248 -0.10 40.58 35.49
CA GLY A 248 1.15 41.09 36.13
C GLY A 248 1.75 40.07 37.12
N GLU A 249 1.16 38.89 37.27
CA GLU A 249 1.69 37.81 38.12
C GLU A 249 2.61 36.87 37.32
N SER A 250 3.59 36.24 37.96
CA SER A 250 4.48 35.28 37.30
C SER A 250 4.02 33.84 37.54
N TYR A 251 3.94 33.07 36.47
CA TYR A 251 3.58 31.65 36.44
C TYR A 251 4.73 30.75 35.92
N LYS A 252 5.97 31.23 35.95
CA LYS A 252 7.15 30.51 35.41
C LYS A 252 7.39 29.15 36.04
N ASP A 253 7.05 29.00 37.33
CA ASP A 253 7.12 27.72 38.02
C ASP A 253 6.20 26.64 37.45
N LEU A 254 5.12 27.05 36.76
CA LEU A 254 4.21 26.12 36.09
C LEU A 254 4.70 25.64 34.71
N TYR A 255 5.74 26.27 34.15
CA TYR A 255 6.22 25.95 32.79
C TYR A 255 6.76 24.55 32.67
N ASP A 256 7.53 24.11 33.68
CA ASP A 256 8.17 22.78 33.73
C ASP A 256 7.46 21.80 34.69
N GLU A 257 6.37 22.25 35.33
CA GLU A 257 5.61 21.38 36.24
C GLU A 257 5.00 20.21 35.46
N PRO A 258 5.27 18.96 35.87
CA PRO A 258 4.67 17.79 35.23
C PRO A 258 3.14 17.77 35.42
N LEU A 259 2.40 17.77 34.35
CA LEU A 259 0.95 17.57 34.37
C LEU A 259 0.59 16.09 34.33
N MET A 260 -0.46 15.72 35.08
CA MET A 260 -1.00 14.37 34.99
C MET A 260 -1.74 14.17 33.67
N ASP A 261 -2.56 15.18 33.27
CA ASP A 261 -3.36 15.15 32.05
C ASP A 261 -3.80 16.57 31.66
N TYR A 262 -4.07 16.77 30.38
CA TYR A 262 -4.72 17.96 29.86
C TYR A 262 -6.23 17.70 29.75
N ILE A 263 -6.99 18.04 30.80
CA ILE A 263 -8.45 17.85 30.86
C ILE A 263 -9.14 19.18 31.12
N LYS A 264 -10.12 19.52 30.29
CA LYS A 264 -10.97 20.71 30.51
C LYS A 264 -11.78 20.55 31.80
N LYS A 265 -11.72 21.55 32.67
CA LYS A 265 -12.51 21.62 33.89
C LYS A 265 -13.12 23.03 34.08
N PRO A 266 -14.25 23.16 34.77
CA PRO A 266 -14.76 24.45 35.21
C PRO A 266 -13.72 25.21 36.05
N LEU A 267 -13.74 26.54 35.95
CA LEU A 267 -12.84 27.41 36.74
C LEU A 267 -13.44 27.86 38.08
N ASP A 268 -14.68 27.45 38.34
CA ASP A 268 -15.41 27.83 39.55
C ASP A 268 -14.74 27.23 40.79
N GLY A 269 -14.55 28.08 41.83
CA GLY A 269 -13.88 27.70 43.07
C GLY A 269 -12.35 27.66 43.03
N LEU A 270 -11.72 27.76 41.85
CA LEU A 270 -10.28 27.85 41.70
C LEU A 270 -9.79 29.32 41.84
N THR A 271 -8.64 29.52 42.49
CA THR A 271 -8.05 30.86 42.70
C THR A 271 -6.53 30.83 42.41
N GLY A 272 -5.94 32.03 42.21
CA GLY A 272 -4.51 32.20 42.03
C GLY A 272 -3.91 31.29 40.95
N LYS A 273 -2.82 30.64 41.27
CA LYS A 273 -2.07 29.77 40.33
C LYS A 273 -2.88 28.57 39.82
N GLU A 274 -3.68 27.96 40.68
CA GLU A 274 -4.52 26.81 40.24
C GLU A 274 -5.52 27.20 39.15
N ARG A 275 -6.13 28.40 39.30
CA ARG A 275 -7.04 28.95 38.30
C ARG A 275 -6.31 29.28 37.00
N ALA A 276 -5.12 29.90 37.08
CA ALA A 276 -4.28 30.20 35.92
C ALA A 276 -3.86 28.91 35.18
N GLN A 277 -3.39 27.92 35.92
CA GLN A 277 -3.01 26.61 35.36
C GLN A 277 -4.18 25.93 34.64
N GLN A 278 -5.32 25.84 35.32
CA GLN A 278 -6.50 25.18 34.71
C GLN A 278 -7.05 25.99 33.52
N HIS A 279 -6.97 27.32 33.56
CA HIS A 279 -7.34 28.15 32.41
C HIS A 279 -6.41 27.86 31.20
N ALA A 280 -5.10 27.84 31.42
CA ALA A 280 -4.13 27.51 30.37
C ALA A 280 -4.34 26.09 29.82
N ILE A 281 -4.63 25.09 30.67
CA ILE A 281 -4.99 23.75 30.25
C ILE A 281 -6.26 23.78 29.37
N ASN A 282 -7.33 24.44 29.79
CA ASN A 282 -8.58 24.51 29.03
C ASN A 282 -8.39 25.12 27.64
N LYS A 283 -7.58 26.21 27.55
CA LYS A 283 -7.23 26.84 26.29
C LYS A 283 -6.40 25.94 25.40
N THR A 284 -5.36 25.32 25.96
CA THR A 284 -4.48 24.38 25.24
C THR A 284 -5.27 23.21 24.66
N VAL A 285 -6.16 22.56 25.44
CA VAL A 285 -6.98 21.48 24.92
C VAL A 285 -7.86 21.94 23.77
N GLY A 286 -8.43 23.15 23.85
CA GLY A 286 -9.22 23.71 22.73
C GLY A 286 -8.38 23.91 21.46
N ARG A 287 -7.15 24.39 21.59
CA ARG A 287 -6.20 24.57 20.48
C ARG A 287 -5.77 23.22 19.88
N VAL A 288 -5.50 22.22 20.72
CA VAL A 288 -5.16 20.85 20.26
C VAL A 288 -6.33 20.24 19.50
N HIS A 289 -7.55 20.32 20.06
CA HIS A 289 -8.76 19.83 19.39
C HIS A 289 -8.95 20.45 17.99
N GLN A 290 -8.92 21.77 17.91
CA GLN A 290 -9.03 22.50 16.64
C GLN A 290 -7.92 22.13 15.64
N SER A 291 -6.68 21.88 16.14
CA SER A 291 -5.57 21.46 15.30
C SER A 291 -5.74 20.04 14.76
N MET A 292 -6.31 19.13 15.57
CA MET A 292 -6.60 17.75 15.14
C MET A 292 -7.75 17.69 14.14
N GLU A 293 -8.81 18.47 14.38
CA GLU A 293 -9.91 18.66 13.44
C GLU A 293 -9.38 19.19 12.09
N ALA A 294 -8.58 20.26 12.11
CA ALA A 294 -7.98 20.85 10.92
C ALA A 294 -7.07 19.86 10.17
N PHE A 295 -6.31 19.03 10.90
CA PHE A 295 -5.48 17.98 10.31
C PHE A 295 -6.33 16.98 9.52
N ILE A 296 -7.39 16.47 10.11
CA ILE A 296 -8.30 15.51 9.46
C ILE A 296 -8.95 16.16 8.22
N HIS A 297 -9.45 17.41 8.34
CA HIS A 297 -10.06 18.12 7.23
C HIS A 297 -9.09 18.33 6.07
N ASN A 298 -7.84 18.75 6.34
CA ASN A 298 -6.83 18.93 5.31
C ASN A 298 -6.52 17.64 4.58
N MET A 299 -6.33 16.52 5.29
CA MET A 299 -6.02 15.22 4.69
C MET A 299 -7.16 14.67 3.80
N ASN A 300 -8.38 15.16 3.95
CA ASN A 300 -9.52 14.75 3.13
C ASN A 300 -9.90 15.75 2.03
N THR A 301 -9.39 16.99 2.09
CA THR A 301 -9.84 18.07 1.21
C THR A 301 -8.77 18.50 0.22
N ILE A 302 -7.50 18.52 0.63
CA ILE A 302 -6.41 19.00 -0.21
C ILE A 302 -5.95 17.88 -1.15
N HIS A 303 -6.06 18.15 -2.45
CA HIS A 303 -5.57 17.28 -3.50
C HIS A 303 -4.18 17.74 -3.90
N SER A 304 -3.19 16.90 -3.63
CA SER A 304 -1.84 17.05 -4.20
C SER A 304 -1.65 16.14 -5.43
N ARG A 305 -0.46 15.88 -5.89
CA ARG A 305 -0.17 15.10 -7.12
C ARG A 305 -1.00 15.57 -8.31
N GLY A 306 -0.70 16.81 -8.74
CA GLY A 306 -1.37 17.42 -9.89
C GLY A 306 -2.84 17.80 -9.62
N GLY A 307 -3.25 17.94 -8.36
CA GLY A 307 -4.62 18.33 -7.99
C GLY A 307 -5.65 17.23 -8.18
N ASN A 308 -5.23 15.96 -8.24
CA ASN A 308 -6.08 14.85 -8.62
C ASN A 308 -6.36 13.85 -7.49
N GLN A 309 -5.49 13.75 -6.52
CA GLN A 309 -5.55 12.73 -5.49
C GLN A 309 -5.30 13.33 -4.11
N VAL A 310 -6.17 12.99 -3.13
CA VAL A 310 -5.87 13.24 -1.71
C VAL A 310 -4.68 12.37 -1.28
N VAL A 311 -3.96 12.82 -0.26
CA VAL A 311 -2.79 12.08 0.24
C VAL A 311 -3.22 10.75 0.83
N PHE A 312 -2.69 9.64 0.30
CA PHE A 312 -2.87 8.31 0.89
C PHE A 312 -2.04 8.22 2.17
N SER A 313 -2.61 8.75 3.25
CA SER A 313 -1.95 9.03 4.51
C SER A 313 -2.35 8.08 5.62
N SER A 314 -1.41 7.81 6.53
CA SER A 314 -1.64 7.05 7.76
C SER A 314 -0.97 7.73 8.95
N ILE A 315 -1.53 7.55 10.15
CA ILE A 315 -0.90 7.94 11.41
C ILE A 315 -0.89 6.75 12.36
N ASN A 316 0.25 6.50 13.00
CA ASN A 316 0.41 5.50 14.04
C ASN A 316 0.60 6.21 15.37
N TYR A 317 -0.12 5.80 16.39
CA TYR A 317 -0.10 6.39 17.72
C TYR A 317 -0.65 5.40 18.78
N GLY A 318 -0.59 5.75 20.05
CA GLY A 318 -1.15 4.94 21.15
C GLY A 318 -0.21 4.73 22.31
N THR A 319 1.10 4.92 22.12
CA THR A 319 2.11 4.50 23.10
C THR A 319 2.77 5.63 23.88
N ASP A 320 2.54 6.91 23.59
CA ASP A 320 3.02 8.01 24.42
C ASP A 320 2.19 8.13 25.70
N THR A 321 2.84 7.95 26.87
CA THR A 321 2.22 8.03 28.19
C THR A 321 2.33 9.40 28.84
N SER A 322 2.97 10.39 28.18
CA SER A 322 3.04 11.77 28.65
C SER A 322 1.65 12.43 28.63
N ALA A 323 1.44 13.44 29.46
CA ALA A 323 0.19 14.19 29.47
C ALA A 323 -0.10 14.84 28.11
N GLU A 324 0.95 15.31 27.43
CA GLU A 324 0.91 15.94 26.11
C GLU A 324 0.51 14.93 25.02
N GLY A 325 1.17 13.76 24.96
CA GLY A 325 0.84 12.72 24.00
C GLY A 325 -0.56 12.16 24.21
N ARG A 326 -0.98 11.99 25.46
CA ARG A 326 -2.36 11.62 25.80
C ARG A 326 -3.36 12.66 25.34
N CYS A 327 -3.04 13.96 25.42
CA CYS A 327 -3.89 15.02 24.88
C CYS A 327 -4.05 14.90 23.36
N ILE A 328 -2.95 14.71 22.62
CA ILE A 328 -2.99 14.48 21.17
C ILE A 328 -3.88 13.28 20.83
N MET A 329 -3.67 12.14 21.49
CA MET A 329 -4.44 10.92 21.24
C MET A 329 -5.94 11.12 21.50
N ARG A 330 -6.28 11.77 22.61
CA ARG A 330 -7.67 12.05 22.96
C ARG A 330 -8.34 12.94 21.92
N GLU A 331 -7.70 14.04 21.57
CA GLU A 331 -8.31 15.03 20.68
C GLU A 331 -8.38 14.56 19.22
N ILE A 332 -7.42 13.79 18.72
CA ILE A 332 -7.54 13.18 17.36
C ILE A 332 -8.67 12.12 17.32
N LEU A 333 -8.83 11.34 18.38
CA LEU A 333 -9.91 10.36 18.49
C LEU A 333 -11.29 11.05 18.57
N LEU A 334 -11.41 12.14 19.36
CA LEU A 334 -12.65 12.88 19.47
C LEU A 334 -13.00 13.58 18.14
N SER A 335 -12.06 14.25 17.50
CA SER A 335 -12.27 14.86 16.18
C SER A 335 -12.67 13.83 15.12
N THR A 336 -12.08 12.63 15.17
CA THR A 336 -12.47 11.51 14.29
C THR A 336 -13.89 11.04 14.59
N TYR A 337 -14.26 10.94 15.87
CA TYR A 337 -15.61 10.53 16.28
C TYR A 337 -16.67 11.51 15.81
N GLU A 338 -16.39 12.80 15.84
CA GLU A 338 -17.26 13.87 15.35
C GLU A 338 -17.42 13.83 13.82
N GLY A 339 -16.33 13.50 13.11
CA GLY A 339 -16.32 13.38 11.66
C GLY A 339 -16.02 14.70 10.94
N VAL A 340 -16.06 14.68 9.61
CA VAL A 340 -15.84 15.85 8.75
C VAL A 340 -17.15 16.41 8.22
N GLY A 341 -17.16 17.67 7.78
CA GLY A 341 -18.35 18.31 7.18
C GLY A 341 -19.55 18.29 8.11
N ASN A 342 -20.60 17.60 7.73
CA ASN A 342 -21.81 17.41 8.54
C ASN A 342 -21.75 16.16 9.45
N GLY A 343 -20.56 15.65 9.75
CA GLY A 343 -20.31 14.44 10.53
C GLY A 343 -20.09 13.20 9.65
N GLU A 344 -19.64 13.37 8.40
CA GLU A 344 -19.22 12.26 7.54
C GLU A 344 -17.97 11.57 8.11
N THR A 345 -17.80 10.28 7.81
CA THR A 345 -16.59 9.56 8.19
C THR A 345 -15.43 10.01 7.30
N ALA A 346 -14.33 10.46 7.92
CA ALA A 346 -13.11 10.80 7.21
C ALA A 346 -12.49 9.55 6.55
N ILE A 347 -12.01 9.69 5.31
CA ILE A 347 -11.31 8.60 4.61
C ILE A 347 -9.85 8.55 5.06
N PHE A 348 -9.20 9.71 5.20
CA PHE A 348 -7.81 9.87 5.61
C PHE A 348 -7.67 10.81 6.83
N PRO A 349 -6.58 10.64 7.59
CA PRO A 349 -5.59 9.55 7.53
C PRO A 349 -6.18 8.22 8.01
N ILE A 350 -5.63 7.12 7.49
CA ILE A 350 -5.84 5.80 8.10
C ILE A 350 -5.20 5.85 9.48
N GLN A 351 -6.00 5.70 10.51
CA GLN A 351 -5.53 5.75 11.90
C GLN A 351 -5.19 4.34 12.38
N ILE A 352 -4.07 4.21 13.08
CA ILE A 352 -3.50 2.94 13.52
C ILE A 352 -3.14 3.08 14.99
N TRP A 353 -3.90 2.39 15.83
CA TRP A 353 -3.65 2.29 17.26
C TRP A 353 -2.59 1.22 17.50
N LYS A 354 -1.46 1.59 18.08
CA LYS A 354 -0.41 0.68 18.53
C LYS A 354 -0.79 0.08 19.90
N LYS A 355 -1.21 -1.17 19.90
CA LYS A 355 -1.55 -1.91 21.12
C LYS A 355 -0.27 -2.44 21.79
N LYS A 356 -0.06 -2.15 23.07
CA LYS A 356 1.09 -2.60 23.86
C LYS A 356 0.73 -2.86 25.30
N ARG A 357 1.02 -4.07 25.81
CA ARG A 357 0.88 -4.41 27.24
C ARG A 357 1.82 -3.58 28.07
N GLY A 358 1.38 -3.16 29.25
CA GLY A 358 2.11 -2.27 30.14
C GLY A 358 2.08 -0.79 29.72
N VAL A 359 1.35 -0.46 28.64
CA VAL A 359 1.21 0.91 28.13
C VAL A 359 -0.25 1.33 27.97
N ASN A 360 -1.06 0.51 27.25
CA ASN A 360 -2.41 0.91 26.86
C ASN A 360 -3.43 -0.22 26.73
N TYR A 361 -3.11 -1.44 27.12
CA TYR A 361 -3.97 -2.60 26.84
C TYR A 361 -4.62 -3.20 28.08
N LEU A 362 -3.91 -3.26 29.21
CA LEU A 362 -4.45 -3.79 30.48
C LEU A 362 -5.17 -2.70 31.27
N PRO A 363 -6.16 -3.03 32.12
CA PRO A 363 -6.91 -2.04 32.89
C PRO A 363 -6.07 -1.09 33.74
N GLU A 364 -4.91 -1.55 34.22
CA GLU A 364 -3.94 -0.77 35.00
C GLU A 364 -3.00 0.10 34.15
N ASP A 365 -2.99 -0.09 32.84
CA ASP A 365 -2.11 0.63 31.93
C ASP A 365 -2.50 2.12 31.82
N ARG A 366 -1.50 2.98 31.73
CA ARG A 366 -1.67 4.44 31.74
C ARG A 366 -2.61 4.98 30.65
N ASN A 367 -2.64 4.36 29.47
CA ASN A 367 -3.44 4.76 28.32
C ASN A 367 -4.65 3.83 28.06
N PHE A 368 -5.06 3.02 29.04
CA PHE A 368 -6.19 2.11 28.86
C PHE A 368 -7.51 2.83 28.57
N ASP A 369 -7.75 3.97 29.22
CA ASP A 369 -8.92 4.82 28.96
C ASP A 369 -8.97 5.33 27.49
N LEU A 370 -7.80 5.63 26.90
CA LEU A 370 -7.69 6.05 25.50
C LEU A 370 -7.85 4.85 24.54
N TYR A 371 -7.41 3.65 24.93
CA TYR A 371 -7.70 2.42 24.19
C TYR A 371 -9.21 2.15 24.13
N GLN A 372 -9.92 2.31 25.25
CA GLN A 372 -11.38 2.18 25.27
C GLN A 372 -12.04 3.23 24.35
N LEU A 373 -11.53 4.48 24.37
CA LEU A 373 -11.99 5.52 23.46
C LEU A 373 -11.71 5.16 22.00
N ALA A 374 -10.52 4.62 21.67
CA ALA A 374 -10.16 4.15 20.34
C ALA A 374 -11.14 3.07 19.84
N CYS A 375 -11.45 2.08 20.67
CA CYS A 375 -12.46 1.06 20.34
C CYS A 375 -13.85 1.65 20.08
N LYS A 376 -14.26 2.64 20.89
CA LYS A 376 -15.53 3.37 20.70
C LYS A 376 -15.55 4.14 19.39
N VAL A 377 -14.43 4.76 19.00
CA VAL A 377 -14.30 5.48 17.73
C VAL A 377 -14.36 4.50 16.55
N THR A 378 -13.62 3.38 16.63
CA THR A 378 -13.66 2.31 15.60
C THR A 378 -15.07 1.79 15.38
N ALA A 379 -15.82 1.55 16.45
CA ALA A 379 -17.20 1.09 16.38
C ALA A 379 -18.14 2.03 15.60
N ARG A 380 -17.78 3.31 15.46
CA ARG A 380 -18.57 4.30 14.71
C ARG A 380 -17.93 4.67 13.36
N ARG A 381 -16.60 4.76 13.30
CA ARG A 381 -15.87 5.38 12.19
C ARG A 381 -14.94 4.45 11.42
N PHE A 382 -14.90 3.15 11.73
CA PHE A 382 -14.00 2.15 11.16
C PHE A 382 -12.52 2.34 11.52
N PHE A 383 -12.13 3.44 12.10
CA PHE A 383 -10.78 3.76 12.56
C PHE A 383 -10.80 4.07 14.07
N PRO A 384 -9.66 3.84 14.74
CA PRO A 384 -8.41 3.26 14.25
C PRO A 384 -8.45 1.75 13.96
N ASN A 385 -7.53 1.28 13.09
CA ASN A 385 -7.13 -0.12 13.02
C ASN A 385 -6.17 -0.42 14.19
N PHE A 386 -5.88 -1.71 14.45
CA PHE A 386 -5.07 -2.11 15.60
C PHE A 386 -3.79 -2.83 15.15
N LEU A 387 -2.64 -2.30 15.59
CA LEU A 387 -1.31 -2.86 15.38
C LEU A 387 -0.82 -3.45 16.71
N ASN A 388 -0.63 -4.76 16.75
CA ASN A 388 -0.20 -5.49 17.95
C ASN A 388 1.33 -5.48 18.06
N LEU A 389 1.87 -4.61 18.92
CA LEU A 389 3.30 -4.54 19.19
C LEU A 389 3.80 -5.73 20.05
N ASP A 390 2.90 -6.48 20.68
CA ASP A 390 3.24 -7.65 21.47
C ASP A 390 3.35 -8.93 20.64
N ALA A 391 2.90 -8.92 19.36
CA ALA A 391 3.14 -10.03 18.46
C ALA A 391 4.67 -10.28 18.35
N THR A 392 5.08 -11.54 18.43
CA THR A 392 6.50 -11.94 18.57
C THR A 392 7.41 -11.33 17.51
N PHE A 393 6.92 -11.25 16.27
CA PHE A 393 7.66 -10.69 15.13
C PHE A 393 7.61 -9.14 15.06
N ASN A 394 6.81 -8.47 15.89
CA ASN A 394 6.74 -7.02 16.00
C ASN A 394 7.59 -6.46 17.16
N GLN A 395 8.12 -7.33 18.00
CA GLN A 395 8.94 -6.92 19.15
C GLN A 395 10.35 -6.52 18.73
N ASP A 396 10.91 -5.60 19.49
CA ASP A 396 12.32 -5.23 19.42
C ASP A 396 12.95 -5.42 20.81
N ALA A 397 14.11 -6.07 20.85
CA ALA A 397 14.84 -6.34 22.09
C ALA A 397 15.33 -5.06 22.79
N ASP A 398 15.48 -3.96 22.06
CA ASP A 398 15.94 -2.67 22.56
C ASP A 398 14.80 -1.78 23.06
N TRP A 399 13.54 -2.17 22.86
CA TRP A 399 12.40 -1.40 23.36
C TRP A 399 12.37 -1.37 24.91
N ARG A 400 12.22 -0.18 25.48
CA ARG A 400 12.12 0.05 26.94
C ARG A 400 10.98 1.02 27.23
N ALA A 401 10.16 0.70 28.23
CA ALA A 401 8.99 1.52 28.58
C ALA A 401 9.34 2.93 29.09
N ASP A 402 10.49 3.10 29.71
CA ASP A 402 11.01 4.33 30.27
C ASP A 402 11.85 5.18 29.27
N ASP A 403 12.14 4.65 28.08
CA ASP A 403 12.82 5.42 27.05
C ASP A 403 11.84 6.42 26.39
N PRO A 404 12.11 7.74 26.48
CA PRO A 404 11.27 8.75 25.82
C PRO A 404 11.27 8.64 24.30
N LYS A 405 12.22 7.92 23.70
CA LYS A 405 12.33 7.67 22.26
C LYS A 405 12.00 6.23 21.89
N ARG A 406 11.32 5.47 22.76
CA ARG A 406 10.97 4.06 22.50
C ARG A 406 10.22 3.83 21.20
N TYR A 407 9.56 4.84 20.65
CA TYR A 407 8.89 4.80 19.35
C TYR A 407 9.82 4.42 18.19
N ILE A 408 11.14 4.60 18.33
CA ILE A 408 12.15 4.20 17.31
C ILE A 408 12.17 2.67 17.18
N HIS A 409 11.92 1.96 18.29
CA HIS A 409 11.90 0.51 18.40
C HIS A 409 10.49 -0.10 18.23
N GLU A 410 9.54 0.70 17.77
CA GLU A 410 8.18 0.26 17.49
C GLU A 410 7.94 0.15 15.99
N VAL A 411 7.40 -1.00 15.59
CA VAL A 411 6.93 -1.14 14.21
C VAL A 411 5.80 -0.16 13.92
N ALA A 412 5.73 0.32 12.69
CA ALA A 412 4.62 1.10 12.18
C ALA A 412 4.20 0.59 10.80
N THR A 413 2.93 0.71 10.47
CA THR A 413 2.38 0.32 9.17
C THR A 413 2.00 1.53 8.34
N MET A 414 1.99 1.34 7.03
CA MET A 414 1.59 2.35 6.04
C MET A 414 0.42 1.83 5.21
N GLY A 415 -0.49 2.75 4.87
CA GLY A 415 -1.63 2.43 4.03
C GLY A 415 -2.47 1.31 4.63
N CYS A 416 -2.87 0.37 3.80
CA CYS A 416 -3.74 -0.72 4.23
C CYS A 416 -3.00 -1.82 5.00
N ARG A 417 -1.70 -2.10 4.72
CA ARG A 417 -0.97 -3.19 5.38
C ARG A 417 0.55 -3.17 5.28
N THR A 418 1.16 -2.27 4.51
CA THR A 418 2.60 -2.30 4.27
C THR A 418 3.37 -2.13 5.57
N ARG A 419 4.28 -3.05 5.86
CA ARG A 419 5.12 -3.10 7.05
C ARG A 419 6.59 -3.01 6.64
N VAL A 420 7.32 -2.06 7.22
CA VAL A 420 8.76 -1.89 7.03
C VAL A 420 9.38 -1.75 8.40
N PHE A 421 10.16 -2.72 8.84
CA PHE A 421 10.75 -2.70 10.17
C PHE A 421 12.14 -3.36 10.19
N GLU A 422 12.27 -4.63 9.81
CA GLU A 422 13.55 -5.32 9.71
C GLU A 422 14.44 -4.64 8.69
N ASN A 423 15.75 -4.56 8.96
CA ASN A 423 16.72 -3.93 8.09
C ASN A 423 18.05 -4.68 8.14
N ARG A 424 18.52 -5.13 6.99
CA ARG A 424 19.81 -5.84 6.85
C ARG A 424 20.99 -4.88 6.70
N PHE A 425 20.72 -3.61 6.39
CA PHE A 425 21.76 -2.63 6.02
C PHE A 425 21.82 -1.43 6.97
N GLY A 426 21.11 -1.48 8.10
CA GLY A 426 21.08 -0.39 9.04
C GLY A 426 20.25 -0.71 10.28
N GLN A 427 19.81 0.34 10.96
CA GLN A 427 19.00 0.21 12.16
C GLN A 427 17.64 -0.46 11.86
N LYS A 428 17.22 -1.38 12.73
CA LYS A 428 15.88 -1.93 12.74
C LYS A 428 14.90 -0.84 13.21
N THR A 429 14.19 -0.26 12.28
CA THR A 429 13.21 0.81 12.53
C THR A 429 12.27 0.96 11.34
N SER A 430 11.09 1.53 11.59
CA SER A 430 10.21 1.98 10.51
C SER A 430 10.52 3.40 10.04
N ILE A 431 11.12 4.23 10.88
CA ILE A 431 11.28 5.67 10.70
C ILE A 431 12.23 6.00 9.55
N GLY A 432 11.82 6.89 8.65
CA GLY A 432 12.62 7.31 7.50
C GLY A 432 12.82 6.23 6.44
N ARG A 433 12.04 5.16 6.47
CA ARG A 433 12.12 4.02 5.55
C ARG A 433 10.80 3.79 4.85
N GLY A 434 10.83 3.00 3.79
CA GLY A 434 9.63 2.65 3.05
C GLY A 434 9.86 1.50 2.06
N ASN A 435 8.81 1.16 1.33
CA ASN A 435 8.87 0.21 0.23
C ASN A 435 9.30 0.93 -1.05
N LEU A 436 10.23 0.36 -1.78
CA LEU A 436 10.74 0.89 -3.05
C LEU A 436 9.84 0.50 -4.21
N SER A 437 9.46 -0.76 -4.25
CA SER A 437 8.58 -1.34 -5.26
C SER A 437 8.12 -2.74 -4.84
N PHE A 438 7.03 -3.21 -5.42
CA PHE A 438 6.56 -4.57 -5.21
C PHE A 438 5.91 -5.14 -6.48
N SER A 439 5.93 -6.47 -6.58
CA SER A 439 5.34 -7.23 -7.67
C SER A 439 4.60 -8.45 -7.12
N THR A 440 3.49 -8.83 -7.77
CA THR A 440 2.60 -9.88 -7.28
C THR A 440 2.53 -11.04 -8.25
N ILE A 441 2.75 -12.25 -7.75
CA ILE A 441 2.65 -13.50 -8.50
C ILE A 441 1.21 -13.99 -8.49
N ASN A 442 0.71 -14.41 -9.65
CA ASN A 442 -0.56 -15.10 -9.81
C ASN A 442 -0.37 -16.59 -9.51
N ILE A 443 -0.39 -16.97 -8.23
CA ILE A 443 -0.22 -18.38 -7.83
C ILE A 443 -1.38 -19.28 -8.26
N VAL A 444 -2.57 -18.69 -8.50
CA VAL A 444 -3.74 -19.43 -8.98
C VAL A 444 -3.48 -19.99 -10.38
N LYS A 445 -2.94 -19.16 -11.28
CA LYS A 445 -2.60 -19.61 -12.64
C LYS A 445 -1.61 -20.78 -12.63
N LEU A 446 -0.58 -20.69 -11.78
CA LEU A 446 0.42 -21.77 -11.64
C LEU A 446 -0.24 -23.08 -11.21
N ALA A 447 -1.23 -23.00 -10.30
CA ALA A 447 -1.99 -24.16 -9.85
C ALA A 447 -2.93 -24.72 -10.93
N ILE A 448 -3.66 -23.85 -11.65
CA ILE A 448 -4.54 -24.26 -12.76
C ILE A 448 -3.78 -25.07 -13.82
N GLU A 449 -2.58 -24.64 -14.17
CA GLU A 449 -1.74 -25.33 -15.16
C GLU A 449 -1.27 -26.73 -14.71
N CYS A 450 -1.35 -27.01 -13.41
CA CYS A 450 -1.03 -28.32 -12.85
C CYS A 450 -2.26 -29.22 -12.65
N MET A 451 -3.49 -28.71 -12.76
CA MET A 451 -4.73 -29.49 -12.49
C MET A 451 -4.87 -30.75 -13.31
N GLY A 452 -4.30 -30.79 -14.53
CA GLY A 452 -4.33 -31.97 -15.40
C GLY A 452 -3.46 -33.15 -14.96
N ILE A 453 -2.63 -32.98 -13.93
CA ILE A 453 -1.77 -34.05 -13.39
C ILE A 453 -2.57 -34.85 -12.40
N GLU A 454 -2.74 -36.17 -12.68
CA GLU A 454 -3.58 -37.04 -11.86
C GLU A 454 -2.98 -37.32 -10.48
N ASP A 455 -1.66 -37.61 -10.43
CA ASP A 455 -0.97 -37.82 -9.18
C ASP A 455 -0.86 -36.52 -8.37
N LYS A 456 -1.39 -36.57 -7.15
CA LYS A 456 -1.45 -35.39 -6.27
C LYS A 456 -0.07 -34.87 -5.89
N GLN A 457 0.88 -35.78 -5.58
CA GLN A 457 2.19 -35.37 -5.16
C GLN A 457 2.98 -34.75 -6.34
N GLU A 458 2.90 -35.38 -7.51
CA GLU A 458 3.49 -34.84 -8.73
C GLU A 458 2.90 -33.47 -9.10
N ARG A 459 1.58 -33.29 -8.95
CA ARG A 459 0.90 -32.00 -9.15
C ARG A 459 1.47 -30.92 -8.25
N ILE A 460 1.64 -31.22 -6.96
CA ILE A 460 2.20 -30.30 -5.99
C ILE A 460 3.67 -30.01 -6.30
N ASP A 461 4.47 -31.00 -6.64
CA ASP A 461 5.88 -30.82 -6.97
C ASP A 461 6.07 -29.97 -8.23
N GLN A 462 5.26 -30.17 -9.26
CA GLN A 462 5.25 -29.32 -10.46
C GLN A 462 4.80 -27.89 -10.17
N PHE A 463 3.83 -27.70 -9.27
CA PHE A 463 3.45 -26.38 -8.82
C PHE A 463 4.61 -25.65 -8.13
N PHE A 464 5.34 -26.31 -7.22
CA PHE A 464 6.50 -25.72 -6.56
C PHE A 464 7.62 -25.38 -7.54
N ALA A 465 7.87 -26.21 -8.55
CA ALA A 465 8.85 -25.91 -9.59
C ALA A 465 8.47 -24.66 -10.39
N LYS A 466 7.20 -24.48 -10.74
CA LYS A 466 6.68 -23.27 -11.41
C LYS A 466 6.75 -22.06 -10.50
N LEU A 467 6.42 -22.21 -9.23
CA LEU A 467 6.48 -21.15 -8.23
C LEU A 467 7.91 -20.66 -8.04
N ASP A 468 8.88 -21.60 -7.94
CA ASP A 468 10.30 -21.27 -7.84
C ASP A 468 10.78 -20.44 -9.03
N HIS A 469 10.45 -20.87 -10.24
CA HIS A 469 10.76 -20.11 -11.45
C HIS A 469 10.19 -18.70 -11.42
N MET A 470 8.92 -18.55 -11.03
CA MET A 470 8.28 -17.24 -10.96
C MET A 470 8.85 -16.35 -9.86
N LEU A 471 9.30 -16.93 -8.75
CA LEU A 471 10.01 -16.20 -7.69
C LEU A 471 11.33 -15.65 -8.20
N GLU A 472 12.12 -16.44 -8.95
CA GLU A 472 13.37 -15.98 -9.60
C GLU A 472 13.12 -14.82 -10.59
N VAL A 473 12.11 -14.95 -11.45
CA VAL A 473 11.74 -13.88 -12.41
C VAL A 473 11.31 -12.61 -11.67
N THR A 474 10.53 -12.76 -10.59
CA THR A 474 10.04 -11.62 -9.82
C THR A 474 11.16 -10.92 -9.05
N ALA A 475 12.04 -11.68 -8.41
CA ALA A 475 13.20 -11.13 -7.70
C ALA A 475 14.13 -10.37 -8.65
N LYS A 476 14.41 -10.95 -9.82
CA LYS A 476 15.21 -10.29 -10.85
C LYS A 476 14.55 -9.03 -11.41
N GLN A 477 13.24 -9.04 -11.61
CA GLN A 477 12.48 -7.86 -12.05
C GLN A 477 12.56 -6.72 -11.02
N LEU A 478 12.47 -7.04 -9.73
CA LEU A 478 12.60 -6.06 -8.65
C LEU A 478 14.04 -5.53 -8.54
N ASP A 479 15.05 -6.39 -8.71
CA ASP A 479 16.45 -5.95 -8.80
C ASP A 479 16.67 -5.01 -10.00
N ASP A 480 16.17 -5.36 -11.20
CA ASP A 480 16.27 -4.50 -12.38
C ASP A 480 15.66 -3.11 -12.13
N ARG A 481 14.52 -3.06 -11.44
CA ARG A 481 13.87 -1.79 -11.04
C ARG A 481 14.73 -1.04 -10.01
N PHE A 482 15.27 -1.73 -9.02
CA PHE A 482 16.20 -1.16 -8.02
C PHE A 482 17.44 -0.56 -8.70
N GLN A 483 18.10 -1.29 -9.60
CA GLN A 483 19.26 -0.81 -10.35
C GLN A 483 18.92 0.44 -11.18
N PHE A 484 17.71 0.56 -11.64
CA PHE A 484 17.23 1.76 -12.33
C PHE A 484 16.94 2.91 -11.36
N GLN A 485 16.25 2.63 -10.23
CA GLN A 485 15.91 3.63 -9.21
C GLN A 485 17.15 4.27 -8.58
N LYS A 486 18.20 3.49 -8.23
CA LYS A 486 19.40 4.01 -7.58
C LYS A 486 20.15 5.07 -8.39
N THR A 487 19.93 5.15 -9.70
CA THR A 487 20.50 6.18 -10.58
C THR A 487 19.77 7.51 -10.54
N ALA A 488 18.72 7.64 -9.73
CA ALA A 488 18.05 8.91 -9.53
C ALA A 488 18.93 9.89 -8.74
N PHE A 489 18.77 11.19 -9.01
CA PHE A 489 19.47 12.23 -8.28
C PHE A 489 18.64 12.74 -7.10
N VAL A 490 19.30 13.11 -6.00
CA VAL A 490 18.66 13.73 -4.82
C VAL A 490 17.77 14.92 -5.19
N LYS A 491 18.19 15.76 -6.14
CA LYS A 491 17.40 16.90 -6.64
C LYS A 491 16.05 16.54 -7.28
N GLN A 492 15.83 15.28 -7.64
CA GLN A 492 14.53 14.79 -8.14
C GLN A 492 13.52 14.56 -7.01
N PHE A 493 14.03 14.48 -5.75
CA PHE A 493 13.26 14.21 -4.55
C PHE A 493 13.66 15.21 -3.45
N PRO A 494 13.35 16.51 -3.63
CA PRO A 494 13.89 17.59 -2.82
C PRO A 494 13.47 17.55 -1.34
N LEU A 495 12.34 16.92 -1.01
CA LEU A 495 11.91 16.67 0.36
C LEU A 495 12.27 15.27 0.82
N LEU A 496 11.92 14.24 0.04
CA LEU A 496 12.08 12.84 0.40
C LEU A 496 13.55 12.50 0.69
N MET A 497 14.46 12.83 -0.25
CA MET A 497 15.89 12.50 -0.16
C MET A 497 16.73 13.62 0.50
N ARG A 498 16.09 14.51 1.25
CA ARG A 498 16.79 15.54 2.03
C ARG A 498 16.37 15.51 3.50
N SER A 499 15.09 15.23 3.77
CA SER A 499 14.53 15.39 5.11
C SER A 499 13.79 14.18 5.63
N LEU A 500 13.36 13.26 4.76
CA LEU A 500 12.50 12.14 5.15
C LEU A 500 13.22 10.79 5.13
N TRP A 501 14.08 10.53 4.14
CA TRP A 501 14.71 9.22 3.98
C TRP A 501 15.92 9.08 4.90
N ILE A 502 16.02 7.94 5.59
CA ILE A 502 17.10 7.66 6.53
C ILE A 502 18.48 7.72 5.86
N GLY A 503 19.38 8.51 6.41
CA GLY A 503 20.74 8.72 5.91
C GLY A 503 20.87 9.64 4.71
N ALA A 504 19.77 10.15 4.15
CA ALA A 504 19.80 11.05 2.99
C ALA A 504 20.30 12.47 3.30
N ASP A 505 20.29 12.87 4.57
CA ASP A 505 20.86 14.14 5.06
C ASP A 505 22.35 14.35 4.74
N LYS A 506 23.07 13.26 4.44
CA LYS A 506 24.49 13.27 4.06
C LYS A 506 24.73 13.55 2.57
N LEU A 507 23.70 13.48 1.74
CA LEU A 507 23.79 13.58 0.29
C LEU A 507 23.63 15.01 -0.20
N SER A 508 24.34 15.33 -1.29
CA SER A 508 24.21 16.60 -2.01
C SER A 508 23.20 16.49 -3.15
N PRO A 509 22.58 17.60 -3.60
CA PRO A 509 21.52 17.55 -4.63
C PRO A 509 21.89 16.86 -5.95
N ASN A 510 23.17 16.85 -6.31
CA ASN A 510 23.67 16.22 -7.55
C ASN A 510 24.20 14.80 -7.33
N ASP A 511 24.19 14.28 -6.11
CA ASP A 511 24.53 12.89 -5.84
C ASP A 511 23.37 11.99 -6.26
N THR A 512 23.69 10.74 -6.56
CA THR A 512 22.66 9.70 -6.74
C THR A 512 22.17 9.21 -5.37
N ILE A 513 20.98 8.61 -5.34
CA ILE A 513 20.43 8.04 -4.11
C ILE A 513 21.00 6.63 -3.79
N GLU A 514 22.01 6.17 -4.53
CA GLU A 514 22.57 4.82 -4.47
C GLU A 514 23.03 4.42 -3.06
N GLU A 515 23.65 5.33 -2.30
CA GLU A 515 24.15 5.05 -0.95
C GLU A 515 23.07 4.74 0.08
N VAL A 516 21.86 5.26 -0.11
CA VAL A 516 20.80 5.20 0.91
C VAL A 516 19.57 4.40 0.49
N ILE A 517 19.40 4.13 -0.81
CA ILE A 517 18.20 3.45 -1.31
C ILE A 517 18.07 2.01 -0.79
N ASN A 518 19.17 1.32 -0.47
CA ASN A 518 19.16 -0.04 0.08
C ASN A 518 18.49 -0.14 1.47
N GLN A 519 18.23 0.98 2.15
CA GLN A 519 17.45 1.01 3.38
C GLN A 519 15.97 0.70 3.16
N GLY A 520 15.48 0.83 1.94
CA GLY A 520 14.10 0.47 1.57
C GLY A 520 13.89 -1.02 1.35
N THR A 521 12.64 -1.42 1.18
CA THR A 521 12.24 -2.82 0.98
C THR A 521 11.72 -3.09 -0.43
N LEU A 522 11.88 -4.32 -0.88
CA LEU A 522 11.31 -4.84 -2.13
C LEU A 522 10.30 -5.94 -1.79
N GLY A 523 9.06 -5.80 -2.27
CA GLY A 523 7.97 -6.70 -1.94
C GLY A 523 7.71 -7.76 -3.00
N ILE A 524 7.71 -9.04 -2.62
CA ILE A 524 7.21 -10.14 -3.45
C ILE A 524 5.86 -10.57 -2.89
N GLY A 525 4.80 -10.26 -3.62
CA GLY A 525 3.43 -10.53 -3.23
C GLY A 525 2.81 -11.73 -3.93
N PHE A 526 1.67 -12.17 -3.42
CA PHE A 526 0.85 -13.21 -4.01
C PHE A 526 -0.63 -12.90 -3.82
N ILE A 527 -1.47 -13.55 -4.64
CA ILE A 527 -2.94 -13.44 -4.58
C ILE A 527 -3.58 -14.79 -4.85
N GLY A 528 -4.75 -15.05 -4.22
CA GLY A 528 -5.58 -16.20 -4.52
C GLY A 528 -5.09 -17.50 -3.89
N LEU A 529 -4.56 -17.48 -2.65
CA LEU A 529 -4.14 -18.71 -1.98
C LEU A 529 -5.29 -19.73 -1.88
N ALA A 530 -6.49 -19.24 -1.59
CA ALA A 530 -7.68 -20.10 -1.50
C ALA A 530 -7.97 -20.82 -2.82
N GLU A 531 -8.05 -20.10 -3.93
CA GLU A 531 -8.30 -20.65 -5.26
C GLU A 531 -7.13 -21.52 -5.74
N CYS A 532 -5.90 -21.17 -5.39
CA CYS A 532 -4.73 -22.00 -5.65
C CYS A 532 -4.86 -23.38 -4.96
N LEU A 533 -5.24 -23.41 -3.70
CA LEU A 533 -5.44 -24.64 -2.93
C LEU A 533 -6.62 -25.47 -3.47
N VAL A 534 -7.71 -24.82 -3.86
CA VAL A 534 -8.82 -25.53 -4.52
C VAL A 534 -8.36 -26.20 -5.82
N ALA A 535 -7.55 -25.51 -6.62
CA ALA A 535 -6.99 -26.08 -7.85
C ALA A 535 -6.03 -27.26 -7.59
N LEU A 536 -5.26 -27.22 -6.51
CA LEU A 536 -4.28 -28.27 -6.18
C LEU A 536 -4.89 -29.46 -5.43
N VAL A 537 -5.77 -29.22 -4.46
CA VAL A 537 -6.25 -30.26 -3.53
C VAL A 537 -7.78 -30.32 -3.37
N GLY A 538 -8.54 -29.47 -4.09
CA GLY A 538 -10.00 -29.48 -4.13
C GLY A 538 -10.70 -28.73 -3.00
N LYS A 539 -9.96 -28.16 -2.03
CA LYS A 539 -10.48 -27.38 -0.91
C LYS A 539 -9.56 -26.22 -0.57
N HIS A 540 -10.10 -25.11 -0.04
CA HIS A 540 -9.28 -24.03 0.46
C HIS A 540 -8.91 -24.20 1.96
N HIS A 541 -7.97 -23.41 2.42
CA HIS A 541 -7.38 -23.49 3.78
C HIS A 541 -8.37 -23.24 4.93
N GLY A 542 -9.50 -22.57 4.69
CA GLY A 542 -10.57 -22.45 5.70
C GLY A 542 -11.45 -23.68 5.85
N GLU A 543 -11.38 -24.66 4.93
CA GLU A 543 -12.24 -25.85 4.90
C GLU A 543 -11.53 -27.12 5.35
N SER A 544 -10.19 -27.16 5.31
CA SER A 544 -9.42 -28.40 5.47
C SER A 544 -8.06 -28.15 6.08
N GLU A 545 -7.69 -28.93 7.09
CA GLU A 545 -6.34 -28.90 7.70
C GLU A 545 -5.25 -29.21 6.66
N GLU A 546 -5.49 -30.20 5.79
CA GLU A 546 -4.54 -30.54 4.71
C GLU A 546 -4.30 -29.35 3.78
N ALA A 547 -5.35 -28.61 3.40
CA ALA A 547 -5.21 -27.41 2.59
C ALA A 547 -4.50 -26.30 3.36
N GLN A 548 -4.76 -26.15 4.67
CA GLN A 548 -4.06 -25.19 5.52
C GLN A 548 -2.56 -25.51 5.62
N GLU A 549 -2.19 -26.77 5.85
CA GLU A 549 -0.79 -27.21 5.89
C GLU A 549 -0.08 -26.94 4.55
N LEU A 550 -0.74 -27.23 3.42
CA LEU A 550 -0.19 -26.92 2.10
C LEU A 550 -0.07 -25.41 1.88
N GLY A 551 -1.08 -24.63 2.28
CA GLY A 551 -1.04 -23.16 2.20
C GLY A 551 0.13 -22.56 2.98
N LEU A 552 0.34 -23.03 4.20
CA LEU A 552 1.50 -22.62 5.03
C LEU A 552 2.82 -23.06 4.38
N LYS A 553 2.88 -24.25 3.81
CA LYS A 553 4.07 -24.73 3.07
C LYS A 553 4.39 -23.84 1.87
N ILE A 554 3.38 -23.42 1.10
CA ILE A 554 3.55 -22.51 -0.05
C ILE A 554 4.13 -21.17 0.40
N VAL A 555 3.51 -20.52 1.39
CA VAL A 555 3.93 -19.17 1.80
C VAL A 555 5.27 -19.21 2.55
N ASN A 556 5.56 -20.27 3.34
CA ASN A 556 6.88 -20.48 3.94
C ASN A 556 7.96 -20.68 2.87
N TYR A 557 7.67 -21.46 1.82
CA TYR A 557 8.60 -21.63 0.70
C TYR A 557 8.92 -20.27 0.05
N MET A 558 7.91 -19.43 -0.19
CA MET A 558 8.13 -18.07 -0.69
C MET A 558 9.04 -17.27 0.23
N ARG A 559 8.81 -17.31 1.56
CA ARG A 559 9.65 -16.61 2.54
C ARG A 559 11.10 -17.09 2.50
N ASP A 560 11.32 -18.41 2.46
CA ASP A 560 12.66 -18.98 2.45
C ASP A 560 13.43 -18.57 1.18
N ARG A 561 12.77 -18.63 0.02
CA ARG A 561 13.35 -18.11 -1.24
C ARG A 561 13.62 -16.60 -1.19
N VAL A 562 12.72 -15.82 -0.58
CA VAL A 562 12.91 -14.38 -0.41
C VAL A 562 14.13 -14.09 0.49
N ASN A 563 14.39 -14.89 1.53
CA ASN A 563 15.60 -14.78 2.33
C ASN A 563 16.86 -15.06 1.51
N ASP A 564 16.84 -16.08 0.63
CA ASP A 564 17.96 -16.37 -0.29
C ASP A 564 18.22 -15.17 -1.25
N PHE A 565 17.15 -14.52 -1.73
CA PHE A 565 17.29 -13.33 -2.57
C PHE A 565 17.86 -12.13 -1.82
N CYS A 566 17.54 -11.97 -0.53
CA CYS A 566 18.17 -10.94 0.30
C CYS A 566 19.71 -11.10 0.33
N GLU A 567 20.20 -12.33 0.48
CA GLU A 567 21.65 -12.62 0.48
C GLU A 567 22.27 -12.46 -0.92
N ARG A 568 21.59 -12.97 -1.95
CA ARG A 568 22.09 -12.97 -3.33
C ARG A 568 22.18 -11.57 -3.95
N TYR A 569 21.14 -10.75 -3.79
CA TYR A 569 21.04 -9.42 -4.41
C TYR A 569 21.45 -8.29 -3.48
N HIS A 570 21.71 -8.58 -2.20
CA HIS A 570 22.01 -7.57 -1.17
C HIS A 570 20.93 -6.49 -1.06
N HIS A 571 19.65 -6.91 -0.94
CA HIS A 571 18.49 -6.03 -0.76
C HIS A 571 17.61 -6.51 0.39
N ASN A 572 16.76 -5.62 0.90
CA ASN A 572 15.71 -5.97 1.86
C ASN A 572 14.47 -6.50 1.12
N TYR A 573 14.49 -7.75 0.65
CA TYR A 573 13.27 -8.38 0.14
C TYR A 573 12.35 -8.85 1.28
N SER A 574 11.05 -8.87 1.02
CA SER A 574 10.06 -9.39 1.97
C SER A 574 8.84 -9.98 1.25
N VAL A 575 8.21 -10.98 1.87
CA VAL A 575 6.91 -11.50 1.40
C VAL A 575 5.80 -10.56 1.83
N LEU A 576 4.94 -10.19 0.89
CA LEU A 576 3.81 -9.29 1.10
C LEU A 576 2.49 -10.01 0.83
N ALA A 577 1.57 -9.99 1.80
CA ALA A 577 0.18 -10.32 1.55
C ALA A 577 -0.44 -9.18 0.73
N THR A 578 -0.47 -9.32 -0.61
CA THR A 578 -0.76 -8.23 -1.54
C THR A 578 -2.08 -7.52 -1.27
N PRO A 579 -2.12 -6.19 -1.19
CA PRO A 579 -3.36 -5.41 -1.23
C PRO A 579 -3.88 -5.39 -2.68
N ALA A 580 -4.69 -6.38 -3.03
CA ALA A 580 -5.14 -6.59 -4.40
C ALA A 580 -6.46 -5.87 -4.68
N GLU A 581 -6.42 -4.57 -4.93
CA GLU A 581 -7.61 -3.79 -5.26
C GLU A 581 -8.24 -4.21 -6.61
N GLY A 582 -7.78 -3.64 -7.70
CA GLY A 582 -8.21 -3.99 -9.06
C GLY A 582 -7.59 -5.29 -9.57
N LEU A 583 -6.47 -5.71 -8.98
CA LEU A 583 -5.71 -6.86 -9.44
C LEU A 583 -6.48 -8.19 -9.29
N SER A 584 -7.27 -8.34 -8.24
CA SER A 584 -8.08 -9.54 -7.99
C SER A 584 -8.99 -9.87 -9.18
N GLY A 585 -9.73 -8.91 -9.69
CA GLY A 585 -10.59 -9.08 -10.85
C GLY A 585 -9.81 -9.16 -12.18
N LYS A 586 -8.69 -8.46 -12.29
CA LYS A 586 -7.85 -8.45 -13.49
C LYS A 586 -7.22 -9.81 -13.80
N PHE A 587 -6.69 -10.49 -12.78
CA PHE A 587 -6.14 -11.83 -12.93
C PHE A 587 -7.21 -12.84 -13.29
N THR A 588 -8.31 -12.86 -12.54
CA THR A 588 -9.44 -13.80 -12.76
C THR A 588 -10.01 -13.66 -14.16
N LYS A 589 -10.26 -12.43 -14.63
CA LYS A 589 -10.81 -12.17 -15.97
C LYS A 589 -9.93 -12.72 -17.10
N LYS A 590 -8.62 -12.62 -16.97
CA LYS A 590 -7.67 -13.14 -17.96
C LYS A 590 -7.56 -14.66 -17.90
N ASP A 591 -7.50 -15.24 -16.70
CA ASP A 591 -7.40 -16.68 -16.50
C ASP A 591 -8.69 -17.38 -16.94
N ARG A 592 -9.86 -16.81 -16.60
CA ARG A 592 -11.15 -17.32 -17.11
C ARG A 592 -11.23 -17.30 -18.63
N LYS A 593 -10.67 -16.27 -19.28
CA LYS A 593 -10.61 -16.21 -20.75
C LYS A 593 -9.72 -17.30 -21.33
N GLN A 594 -8.66 -17.69 -20.64
CA GLN A 594 -7.70 -18.69 -21.10
C GLN A 594 -8.14 -20.12 -20.80
N PHE A 595 -8.64 -20.38 -19.58
CA PHE A 595 -8.91 -21.73 -19.08
C PHE A 595 -10.40 -22.05 -18.95
N GLY A 596 -11.29 -21.09 -19.18
CA GLY A 596 -12.73 -21.24 -18.95
C GLY A 596 -13.12 -21.04 -17.50
N VAL A 597 -14.38 -21.38 -17.18
CA VAL A 597 -14.92 -21.35 -15.83
C VAL A 597 -14.57 -22.66 -15.12
N ILE A 598 -13.79 -22.55 -14.04
CA ILE A 598 -13.38 -23.65 -13.17
C ILE A 598 -14.08 -23.44 -11.82
N PRO A 599 -14.98 -24.36 -11.39
CA PRO A 599 -15.70 -24.23 -10.12
C PRO A 599 -14.77 -24.06 -8.91
N GLY A 600 -15.05 -23.06 -8.07
CA GLY A 600 -14.24 -22.73 -6.90
C GLY A 600 -12.89 -22.07 -7.21
N VAL A 601 -12.55 -21.84 -8.48
CA VAL A 601 -11.28 -21.21 -8.90
C VAL A 601 -11.53 -19.98 -9.75
N THR A 602 -12.16 -20.10 -10.93
CA THR A 602 -12.39 -18.95 -11.83
C THR A 602 -13.87 -18.62 -12.03
N ASP A 603 -14.77 -19.21 -11.25
CA ASP A 603 -16.21 -19.01 -11.35
C ASP A 603 -16.72 -17.68 -10.76
N ARG A 604 -15.91 -16.99 -9.95
CA ARG A 604 -16.19 -15.64 -9.43
C ARG A 604 -15.45 -14.57 -10.20
N ASP A 605 -15.86 -13.30 -10.09
CA ASP A 605 -15.24 -12.18 -10.81
C ASP A 605 -14.00 -11.61 -10.12
N TYR A 606 -13.50 -12.30 -9.10
CA TYR A 606 -12.31 -11.91 -8.34
C TYR A 606 -11.61 -13.16 -7.80
N TYR A 607 -10.31 -13.03 -7.48
CA TYR A 607 -9.57 -13.95 -6.61
C TYR A 607 -9.53 -13.41 -5.19
N THR A 608 -9.53 -14.28 -4.21
CA THR A 608 -9.38 -13.92 -2.80
C THR A 608 -8.06 -13.19 -2.56
N ASN A 609 -8.10 -12.11 -1.78
CA ASN A 609 -6.90 -11.36 -1.41
C ASN A 609 -5.91 -12.24 -0.66
N SER A 610 -4.67 -12.33 -1.20
CA SER A 610 -3.53 -12.98 -0.55
C SER A 610 -3.87 -14.31 0.15
N ASN A 611 -3.73 -14.37 1.47
CA ASN A 611 -3.94 -15.55 2.33
C ASN A 611 -5.26 -15.53 3.10
N HIS A 612 -6.19 -14.64 2.76
CA HIS A 612 -7.47 -14.59 3.47
C HIS A 612 -8.33 -15.82 3.21
N VAL A 613 -9.13 -16.18 4.19
CA VAL A 613 -10.27 -17.07 3.98
C VAL A 613 -11.25 -16.36 3.05
N PRO A 614 -11.82 -17.04 2.05
CA PRO A 614 -12.73 -16.40 1.10
C PRO A 614 -13.89 -15.68 1.77
N VAL A 615 -14.20 -14.48 1.30
CA VAL A 615 -15.24 -13.61 1.89
C VAL A 615 -16.64 -14.20 1.87
N TYR A 616 -16.89 -15.16 0.98
CA TYR A 616 -18.17 -15.89 0.86
C TYR A 616 -18.26 -17.12 1.78
N TYR A 617 -17.14 -17.51 2.42
CA TYR A 617 -17.11 -18.70 3.26
C TYR A 617 -17.67 -18.40 4.66
N LYS A 618 -18.76 -19.06 5.02
CA LYS A 618 -19.40 -18.90 6.31
C LYS A 618 -18.61 -19.59 7.41
N CYS A 619 -18.00 -18.83 8.28
CA CYS A 619 -17.28 -19.31 9.45
C CYS A 619 -17.34 -18.30 10.59
N SER A 620 -17.00 -18.72 11.79
CA SER A 620 -16.87 -17.80 12.93
C SER A 620 -15.62 -16.89 12.79
N ALA A 621 -15.64 -15.73 13.42
CA ALA A 621 -14.48 -14.84 13.48
C ALA A 621 -13.25 -15.56 14.08
N ARG A 622 -13.48 -16.40 15.07
CA ARG A 622 -12.42 -17.21 15.71
C ARG A 622 -11.78 -18.19 14.75
N HIS A 623 -12.57 -18.97 14.01
CA HIS A 623 -12.05 -19.91 13.00
C HIS A 623 -11.25 -19.19 11.92
N LYS A 624 -11.80 -18.08 11.39
CA LYS A 624 -11.08 -17.26 10.41
C LYS A 624 -9.74 -16.77 10.95
N ALA A 625 -9.72 -16.27 12.19
CA ALA A 625 -8.50 -15.79 12.83
C ALA A 625 -7.47 -16.91 13.04
N GLU A 626 -7.88 -18.10 13.48
CA GLU A 626 -6.99 -19.25 13.66
C GLU A 626 -6.35 -19.70 12.35
N VAL A 627 -7.11 -19.67 11.26
CA VAL A 627 -6.60 -20.00 9.91
C VAL A 627 -5.62 -18.95 9.41
N GLU A 628 -5.92 -17.65 9.57
CA GLU A 628 -5.12 -16.56 9.02
C GLU A 628 -3.91 -16.17 9.88
N ALA A 629 -3.96 -16.36 11.20
CA ALA A 629 -2.91 -15.92 12.14
C ALA A 629 -1.50 -16.41 11.79
N PRO A 630 -1.27 -17.70 11.44
CA PRO A 630 0.07 -18.19 11.14
C PRO A 630 0.75 -17.48 9.95
N TYR A 631 -0.02 -16.92 9.02
CA TYR A 631 0.52 -16.22 7.85
C TYR A 631 1.11 -14.84 8.21
N HIS A 632 0.71 -14.22 9.33
CA HIS A 632 1.19 -12.90 9.73
C HIS A 632 2.70 -12.89 10.00
N GLU A 633 3.22 -13.93 10.65
CA GLU A 633 4.66 -14.06 10.89
C GLU A 633 5.46 -14.29 9.61
N ILE A 634 4.86 -14.92 8.60
CA ILE A 634 5.52 -15.25 7.35
C ILE A 634 5.55 -14.03 6.40
N THR A 635 4.48 -13.24 6.36
CA THR A 635 4.30 -12.11 5.45
C THR A 635 4.76 -10.78 6.07
N ARG A 636 6.06 -10.68 6.37
CA ARG A 636 6.66 -9.54 7.07
C ARG A 636 6.71 -8.24 6.27
N GLY A 637 6.52 -8.30 4.96
CA GLY A 637 6.36 -7.12 4.11
C GLY A 637 5.02 -6.41 4.27
N GLY A 638 4.05 -7.08 4.89
CA GLY A 638 2.74 -6.53 5.21
C GLY A 638 1.65 -7.57 5.20
N HIS A 639 0.75 -7.46 6.15
CA HIS A 639 -0.41 -8.32 6.35
C HIS A 639 -1.51 -7.53 7.07
N ILE A 640 -2.73 -8.03 7.02
CA ILE A 640 -3.86 -7.51 7.79
C ILE A 640 -4.90 -8.60 7.98
N PHE A 641 -5.53 -8.62 9.14
CA PHE A 641 -6.71 -9.41 9.41
C PHE A 641 -7.97 -8.56 9.27
N TYR A 642 -8.99 -9.10 8.62
CA TYR A 642 -10.31 -8.48 8.54
C TYR A 642 -11.36 -9.36 9.20
N VAL A 643 -12.21 -8.73 10.02
CA VAL A 643 -13.42 -9.36 10.50
C VAL A 643 -14.63 -8.51 10.11
N GLU A 644 -15.63 -9.16 9.53
CA GLU A 644 -16.91 -8.53 9.19
C GLU A 644 -17.88 -8.82 10.34
N ILE A 645 -18.22 -7.81 11.14
CA ILE A 645 -19.19 -7.96 12.24
C ILE A 645 -20.58 -7.52 11.78
N ASP A 646 -21.61 -8.19 12.32
CA ASP A 646 -23.00 -7.85 12.09
C ASP A 646 -23.51 -6.84 13.10
N GLY A 647 -24.56 -6.08 12.74
CA GLY A 647 -25.24 -5.13 13.60
C GLY A 647 -24.50 -3.82 13.83
N ASP A 648 -25.01 -3.02 14.78
CA ASP A 648 -24.50 -1.70 15.13
C ASP A 648 -23.52 -1.75 16.31
N ALA A 649 -22.23 -1.81 16.00
CA ALA A 649 -21.15 -1.83 17.00
C ALA A 649 -21.13 -0.59 17.91
N THR A 650 -21.77 0.53 17.52
CA THR A 650 -21.78 1.77 18.34
C THR A 650 -22.44 1.57 19.70
N HIS A 651 -23.35 0.59 19.81
CA HIS A 651 -24.03 0.25 21.07
C HIS A 651 -23.23 -0.74 21.93
N ASN A 652 -22.21 -1.41 21.36
CA ASN A 652 -21.38 -2.37 22.06
C ASN A 652 -19.90 -2.29 21.61
N PRO A 653 -19.15 -1.25 22.03
CA PRO A 653 -17.73 -1.12 21.68
C PRO A 653 -16.84 -2.28 22.19
N GLN A 654 -17.31 -3.06 23.17
CA GLN A 654 -16.61 -4.23 23.69
C GLN A 654 -16.34 -5.28 22.60
N VAL A 655 -17.19 -5.35 21.60
CA VAL A 655 -16.97 -6.24 20.46
C VAL A 655 -15.64 -5.95 19.76
N ILE A 656 -15.25 -4.67 19.66
CA ILE A 656 -13.96 -4.28 19.09
C ILE A 656 -12.81 -4.75 20.00
N MET A 657 -12.95 -4.57 21.32
CA MET A 657 -11.94 -5.04 22.28
C MET A 657 -11.75 -6.55 22.18
N SER A 658 -12.84 -7.32 22.08
CA SER A 658 -12.78 -8.78 21.94
C SER A 658 -12.06 -9.24 20.66
N VAL A 659 -12.22 -8.51 19.55
CA VAL A 659 -11.46 -8.78 18.32
C VAL A 659 -9.96 -8.51 18.56
N VAL A 660 -9.61 -7.43 19.24
CA VAL A 660 -8.21 -7.11 19.57
C VAL A 660 -7.62 -8.16 20.52
N ASP A 661 -8.40 -8.63 21.50
CA ASP A 661 -8.00 -9.71 22.41
C ASP A 661 -7.74 -11.02 21.65
N MET A 662 -8.60 -11.37 20.70
CA MET A 662 -8.41 -12.53 19.85
C MET A 662 -7.15 -12.39 18.99
N MET A 663 -6.88 -11.23 18.43
CA MET A 663 -5.65 -10.95 17.67
C MET A 663 -4.41 -11.13 18.56
N ASP A 664 -4.46 -10.67 19.80
CA ASP A 664 -3.37 -10.78 20.75
C ASP A 664 -3.11 -12.25 21.13
N GLN A 665 -4.16 -13.01 21.44
CA GLN A 665 -4.09 -14.44 21.79
C GLN A 665 -3.50 -15.28 20.65
N LEU A 666 -3.79 -14.94 19.41
CA LEU A 666 -3.35 -15.65 18.20
C LEU A 666 -2.05 -15.10 17.60
N ASN A 667 -1.36 -14.19 18.26
CA ASN A 667 -0.10 -13.59 17.80
C ASN A 667 -0.25 -12.88 16.42
N MET A 668 -1.42 -12.28 16.16
CA MET A 668 -1.63 -11.53 14.91
C MET A 668 -1.03 -10.13 15.02
N GLY A 669 -0.40 -9.66 13.94
CA GLY A 669 0.35 -8.39 13.94
C GLY A 669 -0.49 -7.14 13.69
N TYR A 670 -1.50 -7.21 12.81
CA TYR A 670 -2.30 -6.06 12.40
C TYR A 670 -3.68 -6.47 11.96
N GLY A 671 -4.70 -5.71 12.35
CA GLY A 671 -6.08 -6.03 11.99
C GLY A 671 -7.01 -4.84 11.98
N SER A 672 -8.15 -5.07 11.36
CA SER A 672 -9.20 -4.10 11.12
C SER A 672 -10.57 -4.74 11.31
N VAL A 673 -11.48 -4.00 11.94
CA VAL A 673 -12.87 -4.44 12.12
C VAL A 673 -13.75 -3.72 11.10
N ASN A 674 -14.48 -4.50 10.31
CA ASN A 674 -15.44 -4.01 9.35
C ASN A 674 -16.87 -4.19 9.89
N HIS A 675 -17.74 -3.25 9.58
CA HIS A 675 -19.16 -3.29 9.89
C HIS A 675 -19.91 -2.43 8.87
N ASN A 676 -21.23 -2.54 8.80
CA ASN A 676 -22.03 -1.71 7.93
C ASN A 676 -22.29 -0.34 8.57
N ARG A 677 -22.21 0.72 7.77
CA ARG A 677 -22.58 2.06 8.22
C ARG A 677 -23.18 2.85 7.06
N ASN A 678 -24.48 3.11 7.16
CA ASN A 678 -25.21 3.90 6.18
C ASN A 678 -25.52 5.26 6.79
N ARG A 679 -25.50 6.30 5.96
CA ARG A 679 -25.78 7.66 6.35
C ARG A 679 -26.71 8.34 5.35
N CYS A 680 -27.75 8.98 5.84
CA CYS A 680 -28.55 9.89 5.02
C CYS A 680 -27.80 11.20 4.83
N MET A 681 -27.51 11.55 3.58
CA MET A 681 -26.75 12.76 3.24
C MET A 681 -27.53 14.05 3.51
N ASP A 682 -28.88 13.99 3.54
CA ASP A 682 -29.72 15.16 3.74
C ASP A 682 -29.94 15.51 5.22
N CYS A 683 -30.07 14.52 6.10
CA CYS A 683 -30.39 14.78 7.51
C CYS A 683 -29.39 14.22 8.52
N GLY A 684 -28.32 13.54 8.06
CA GLY A 684 -27.28 12.96 8.89
C GLY A 684 -27.71 11.74 9.72
N TYR A 685 -28.88 11.12 9.44
CA TYR A 685 -29.29 9.88 10.10
C TYR A 685 -28.33 8.75 9.75
N GLU A 686 -27.83 8.04 10.75
CA GLU A 686 -26.90 6.92 10.61
C GLU A 686 -27.51 5.62 11.13
N ASN A 687 -27.26 4.50 10.45
CA ASN A 687 -27.57 3.15 10.93
C ASN A 687 -26.65 2.09 10.32
N ALA A 688 -26.79 0.83 10.74
CA ALA A 688 -26.03 -0.31 10.25
C ALA A 688 -26.82 -1.25 9.31
N ASP A 689 -28.08 -0.89 8.95
CA ASP A 689 -28.93 -1.70 8.09
C ASP A 689 -28.49 -1.59 6.63
N ASP A 690 -27.85 -2.61 6.09
CA ASP A 690 -27.36 -2.71 4.71
C ASP A 690 -28.47 -2.67 3.63
N LYS A 691 -29.73 -2.88 4.02
CA LYS A 691 -30.92 -2.79 3.17
C LYS A 691 -31.54 -1.39 3.15
N LEU A 692 -30.98 -0.44 3.89
CA LEU A 692 -31.51 0.92 3.93
C LEU A 692 -31.44 1.58 2.53
N GLU A 693 -32.59 1.87 1.93
CA GLU A 693 -32.72 2.61 0.68
C GLU A 693 -33.39 3.98 0.86
N VAL A 694 -34.22 4.11 1.89
CA VAL A 694 -34.95 5.32 2.20
C VAL A 694 -34.76 5.69 3.68
N CYS A 695 -34.36 6.93 3.93
CA CYS A 695 -34.14 7.41 5.28
C CYS A 695 -35.43 7.40 6.11
N PRO A 696 -35.47 6.67 7.24
CA PRO A 696 -36.70 6.64 8.08
C PRO A 696 -36.98 7.96 8.78
N LYS A 697 -35.98 8.87 8.87
CA LYS A 697 -36.14 10.17 9.54
C LYS A 697 -36.68 11.27 8.62
N CYS A 698 -36.23 11.33 7.35
CA CYS A 698 -36.59 12.43 6.45
C CYS A 698 -37.16 11.98 5.10
N GLY A 699 -37.26 10.69 4.83
CA GLY A 699 -37.77 10.14 3.57
C GLY A 699 -36.84 10.27 2.36
N SER A 700 -35.61 10.74 2.55
CA SER A 700 -34.63 10.89 1.47
C SER A 700 -34.14 9.53 0.98
N THR A 701 -33.85 9.42 -0.32
CA THR A 701 -33.16 8.29 -0.97
C THR A 701 -31.65 8.52 -1.13
N HIS A 702 -31.13 9.68 -0.72
CA HIS A 702 -29.70 9.99 -0.75
C HIS A 702 -29.00 9.31 0.43
N ILE A 703 -28.80 7.99 0.31
CA ILE A 703 -28.12 7.17 1.32
C ILE A 703 -26.71 6.86 0.87
N ASP A 704 -25.74 7.32 1.64
CA ASP A 704 -24.34 6.93 1.50
C ASP A 704 -24.10 5.60 2.23
N LYS A 705 -23.67 4.57 1.49
CA LYS A 705 -23.35 3.23 2.01
C LYS A 705 -21.83 3.14 2.14
N LEU A 706 -21.34 3.43 3.33
CA LEU A 706 -19.91 3.41 3.60
C LEU A 706 -19.42 1.99 3.83
N GLN A 707 -18.46 1.57 3.03
CA GLN A 707 -17.84 0.25 3.06
C GLN A 707 -16.32 0.35 2.98
N ARG A 708 -15.60 -0.71 3.35
CA ARG A 708 -14.16 -0.81 3.19
C ARG A 708 -13.78 -1.63 1.98
N ILE A 709 -12.68 -1.23 1.33
CA ILE A 709 -11.96 -2.01 0.35
C ILE A 709 -10.53 -2.25 0.86
N THR A 710 -10.08 -3.50 0.83
CA THR A 710 -8.68 -3.90 1.12
C THR A 710 -8.00 -3.25 2.33
N GLY A 711 -8.75 -2.76 3.32
CA GLY A 711 -8.22 -2.23 4.59
C GLY A 711 -8.32 -0.73 4.77
N TYR A 712 -8.82 0.01 3.80
CA TYR A 712 -9.09 1.43 3.93
C TYR A 712 -10.45 1.82 3.35
N LEU A 713 -10.94 2.98 3.76
CA LEU A 713 -12.16 3.55 3.20
C LEU A 713 -11.86 4.22 1.86
N VAL A 714 -12.80 4.18 0.93
CA VAL A 714 -12.69 4.83 -0.38
C VAL A 714 -13.91 5.70 -0.72
N GLY A 715 -14.70 6.04 0.28
CA GLY A 715 -15.98 6.73 0.09
C GLY A 715 -17.04 5.79 -0.45
N THR A 716 -17.85 6.24 -1.40
CA THR A 716 -18.98 5.51 -1.93
C THR A 716 -18.57 4.34 -2.86
N THR A 717 -19.37 3.29 -2.90
CA THR A 717 -19.13 2.07 -3.69
C THR A 717 -19.18 2.32 -5.21
N ASP A 718 -19.69 3.45 -5.66
CA ASP A 718 -19.72 3.85 -7.08
C ASP A 718 -18.33 4.05 -7.69
N ARG A 719 -17.30 4.23 -6.86
CA ARG A 719 -15.89 4.32 -7.26
C ARG A 719 -15.17 2.97 -7.31
N TRP A 720 -15.84 1.89 -6.95
CA TRP A 720 -15.22 0.56 -6.94
C TRP A 720 -15.23 -0.08 -8.33
N ASN A 721 -14.19 -0.85 -8.65
CA ASN A 721 -14.15 -1.66 -9.86
C ASN A 721 -15.06 -2.89 -9.76
N SER A 722 -15.32 -3.53 -10.90
CA SER A 722 -16.27 -4.67 -11.00
C SER A 722 -15.90 -5.84 -10.10
N GLY A 723 -14.60 -6.17 -9.98
CA GLY A 723 -14.13 -7.26 -9.13
C GLY A 723 -14.37 -7.00 -7.65
N LYS A 724 -14.16 -5.76 -7.19
CA LYS A 724 -14.42 -5.39 -5.79
C LYS A 724 -15.90 -5.28 -5.45
N LEU A 725 -16.73 -4.85 -6.39
CA LEU A 725 -18.19 -4.89 -6.23
C LEU A 725 -18.71 -6.33 -6.12
N ALA A 726 -18.17 -7.26 -6.94
CA ALA A 726 -18.51 -8.66 -6.85
C ALA A 726 -18.07 -9.26 -5.49
N GLU A 727 -16.85 -8.95 -5.02
CA GLU A 727 -16.37 -9.36 -3.70
C GLU A 727 -17.28 -8.85 -2.57
N LEU A 728 -17.70 -7.58 -2.63
CA LEU A 728 -18.59 -6.98 -1.64
C LEU A 728 -19.95 -7.69 -1.58
N ASN A 729 -20.51 -8.02 -2.75
CA ASN A 729 -21.81 -8.70 -2.83
C ASN A 729 -21.77 -10.15 -2.28
N ASP A 730 -20.59 -10.77 -2.31
CA ASP A 730 -20.38 -12.13 -1.80
C ASP A 730 -20.02 -12.17 -0.31
N ARG A 731 -19.67 -11.03 0.30
CA ARG A 731 -19.24 -10.98 1.71
C ARG A 731 -20.30 -11.48 2.66
N VAL A 732 -19.87 -12.31 3.60
CA VAL A 732 -20.67 -12.79 4.73
C VAL A 732 -20.12 -12.22 6.04
N THR A 733 -21.00 -12.04 7.03
CA THR A 733 -20.60 -11.68 8.39
C THR A 733 -20.03 -12.89 9.13
N HIS A 734 -19.10 -12.66 10.06
CA HIS A 734 -18.44 -13.70 10.84
C HIS A 734 -19.05 -13.91 12.24
N VAL A 735 -20.12 -13.18 12.55
CA VAL A 735 -20.79 -13.14 13.85
C VAL A 735 -22.30 -13.31 13.66
N ASP A 736 -22.72 -14.49 13.14
CA ASP A 736 -24.14 -14.77 12.83
C ASP A 736 -24.88 -15.47 13.99
N HIS A 737 -24.21 -15.87 15.08
CA HIS A 737 -24.79 -16.76 16.09
C HIS A 737 -24.68 -16.24 17.53
N GLY A 738 -24.82 -14.92 17.71
CA GLY A 738 -24.81 -14.32 19.04
C GLY A 738 -23.40 -14.29 19.68
N MET A 739 -23.19 -13.38 20.62
CA MET A 739 -21.88 -13.19 21.26
C MET A 739 -21.35 -14.45 21.97
N GLN A 740 -22.16 -15.46 22.25
CA GLN A 740 -21.76 -16.70 22.90
C GLN A 740 -20.77 -17.52 22.09
N ASP A 741 -20.92 -17.57 20.75
CA ASP A 741 -20.01 -18.31 19.87
C ASP A 741 -18.66 -17.62 19.62
N MET A 742 -18.55 -16.31 19.89
CA MET A 742 -17.28 -15.59 19.76
C MET A 742 -16.29 -15.94 20.88
N PHE A 743 -16.78 -16.33 22.02
CA PHE A 743 -15.98 -16.49 23.22
C PHE A 743 -15.76 -17.96 23.64
N GLY A 744 -16.35 -18.91 22.90
CA GLY A 744 -16.21 -20.35 23.10
C GLY A 744 -16.25 -20.72 24.60
N GLU A 745 -17.33 -21.27 25.11
CA GLU A 745 -17.23 -22.04 26.34
C GLU A 745 -16.46 -23.34 26.09
#